data_59cc196e435242f559225db63fa5c294
#
_entry.id   59cc196e435242f559225db63fa5c294
#
_cell.length_a   1.000
_cell.length_b   1.000
_cell.length_c   1.000
_cell.angle_alpha   90.00
_cell.angle_beta   90.00
_cell.angle_gamma   90.00
#
_symmetry.space_group_name_H-M   'P 1'
#
loop_
_entity.id
_entity.type
_entity.pdbx_description
1 polymer ?
#
loop_
_entity_poly.entity_id
_entity_poly.type
_entity_poly.pdbx_seq_one_letter_code
_entity_poly.pdbx_strand_id
1 'polypeptide(L)'
;MTQNYAKIAFRGLARNKAHSFINIAGLAIGMAVALLISMWVWDEWNFNKKIENSDRIARVMWNSTQNGKVITSANMPFPLAAELRNSHGQDLEQVAVSWSSDDYDILSDENKFRRKGRFMEPQGAHILSPIMMKGSREALQNPSAVLISESAASAFFGKGEALGKIILIDHELRAEVAGIYQDFPENSEYKNLDFIAPWKLFVSAKRRQWIGEAKDNWGIKTFEILIKVTPKTNIESVSERISGLMMSRVKDNKMEASLKPSLLLHPMNRWHLFADWENGRNAGGQITYVYIFSVAGISILLLACINFMNLSTARSEKRAREVGVRKAVGSMRYQLVFQFLFESLITVTIALLISFVLVEVALPYFNAVADKNLQLVRGTEFISSPAFWILILAFCGVVSIISGSYPAFYLSSFKPAKILKSGNVHFGNITSLPRKILVVLQFTVSVSLIIGTIVVFRQIQFGQNRAVGYERNGLINVQMPRGGGPLDALNNDLLQSGYVADVAQSSGPATDVMSNASGFSWAGKAPDLQENFAVIAASHSYGNTVGWHVKEGRDFSKAFPSDSMAVILNKSAVEYMGLKDPIGKTIRWKDATFNDDVYHIVGVIDDMVMQSPFQQVKQTIYFMTYAPNFLYLKLKPGTETATAMEKVQSIFKKHLPDAVIDFKFADQEYGLKFAVEQRVAKLVTFFAVLAILISCLGLFALAAFTAERRTKEIGIRKVLGATITNIWLMISKEFVYLIVIALLIATPLTYYSLSNWLAKYQYHTTLSWWIFTISGLLALALTVLTVSYQAVKAASLNPVKSLKSD
;
A
#
# COMPACT_ATOMS: atom_id res chain seq x y z
N MET A 1 17.41 -7.22 47.70
CA MET A 1 16.03 -7.61 47.37
C MET A 1 15.87 -8.09 45.91
N THR A 2 16.41 -7.40 44.93
CA THR A 2 16.29 -7.74 43.48
C THR A 2 16.88 -9.12 43.14
N GLN A 3 18.05 -9.52 43.69
CA GLN A 3 18.64 -10.85 43.46
C GLN A 3 17.75 -11.98 43.92
N ASN A 4 17.04 -11.82 45.03
CA ASN A 4 16.09 -12.82 45.52
C ASN A 4 14.84 -12.92 44.61
N TYR A 5 14.35 -11.78 44.07
CA TYR A 5 13.23 -11.82 43.14
C TYR A 5 13.61 -12.50 41.82
N ALA A 6 14.82 -12.28 41.31
CA ALA A 6 15.33 -12.95 40.12
C ALA A 6 15.43 -14.47 40.32
N LYS A 7 16.02 -14.94 41.44
CA LYS A 7 16.10 -16.37 41.76
C LYS A 7 14.72 -17.04 41.88
N ILE A 8 13.74 -16.33 42.48
CA ILE A 8 12.35 -16.84 42.60
C ILE A 8 11.70 -16.93 41.21
N ALA A 9 11.86 -15.93 40.38
CA ALA A 9 11.32 -15.92 39.03
C ALA A 9 11.88 -17.04 38.16
N PHE A 10 13.21 -17.21 38.11
CA PHE A 10 13.83 -18.30 37.34
C PHE A 10 13.43 -19.70 37.85
N ARG A 11 13.37 -19.90 39.16
CA ARG A 11 12.86 -21.16 39.74
C ARG A 11 11.40 -21.42 39.40
N GLY A 12 10.58 -20.33 39.36
CA GLY A 12 9.19 -20.39 38.97
C GLY A 12 8.99 -20.83 37.53
N LEU A 13 9.83 -20.30 36.62
CA LEU A 13 9.84 -20.63 35.18
C LEU A 13 10.28 -22.09 34.95
N ALA A 14 11.36 -22.53 35.63
CA ALA A 14 11.93 -23.88 35.48
C ALA A 14 11.02 -24.99 36.02
N ARG A 15 10.26 -24.70 37.09
CA ARG A 15 9.36 -25.70 37.72
C ARG A 15 8.12 -26.03 36.88
N ASN A 16 7.69 -25.11 35.98
CA ASN A 16 6.46 -25.29 35.20
C ASN A 16 6.71 -25.06 33.71
N LYS A 17 7.54 -25.91 33.11
CA LYS A 17 8.08 -25.77 31.75
C LYS A 17 7.00 -25.53 30.69
N ALA A 18 5.92 -26.31 30.64
CA ALA A 18 4.87 -26.20 29.63
C ALA A 18 4.13 -24.83 29.69
N HIS A 19 3.79 -24.37 30.88
CA HIS A 19 3.12 -23.09 31.09
C HIS A 19 4.03 -21.91 30.77
N SER A 20 5.27 -21.97 31.20
CA SER A 20 6.27 -20.93 30.89
C SER A 20 6.52 -20.84 29.38
N PHE A 21 6.60 -21.99 28.69
CA PHE A 21 6.77 -22.07 27.26
C PHE A 21 5.60 -21.41 26.53
N ILE A 22 4.35 -21.75 26.85
CA ILE A 22 3.16 -21.15 26.19
C ILE A 22 3.11 -19.64 26.42
N ASN A 23 3.41 -19.17 27.63
CA ASN A 23 3.43 -17.75 27.93
C ASN A 23 4.53 -17.00 27.20
N ILE A 24 5.75 -17.52 27.23
CA ILE A 24 6.89 -16.89 26.56
C ILE A 24 6.70 -16.93 25.04
N ALA A 25 6.29 -18.06 24.48
CA ALA A 25 6.06 -18.20 23.04
C ALA A 25 4.94 -17.30 22.54
N GLY A 26 3.79 -17.27 23.22
CA GLY A 26 2.67 -16.39 22.85
C GLY A 26 3.04 -14.91 22.91
N LEU A 27 3.78 -14.50 23.95
CA LEU A 27 4.23 -13.14 24.10
C LEU A 27 5.33 -12.80 23.07
N ALA A 28 6.27 -13.72 22.81
CA ALA A 28 7.33 -13.53 21.81
C ALA A 28 6.77 -13.38 20.39
N ILE A 29 5.77 -14.18 20.02
CA ILE A 29 5.08 -14.04 18.73
C ILE A 29 4.37 -12.68 18.64
N GLY A 30 3.59 -12.29 19.67
CA GLY A 30 2.90 -10.99 19.69
C GLY A 30 3.86 -9.81 19.64
N MET A 31 4.99 -9.88 20.35
CA MET A 31 6.02 -8.84 20.31
C MET A 31 6.74 -8.80 18.95
N ALA A 32 7.05 -9.96 18.35
CA ALA A 32 7.67 -10.04 17.03
C ALA A 32 6.78 -9.38 15.96
N VAL A 33 5.47 -9.64 15.98
CA VAL A 33 4.51 -8.99 15.06
C VAL A 33 4.44 -7.49 15.31
N ALA A 34 4.38 -7.07 16.57
CA ALA A 34 4.34 -5.65 16.91
C ALA A 34 5.62 -4.93 16.45
N LEU A 35 6.79 -5.57 16.56
CA LEU A 35 8.06 -5.04 16.08
C LEU A 35 8.10 -4.95 14.56
N LEU A 36 7.69 -5.98 13.80
CA LEU A 36 7.62 -5.96 12.34
C LEU A 36 6.72 -4.83 11.84
N ILE A 37 5.54 -4.70 12.44
CA ILE A 37 4.60 -3.62 12.09
C ILE A 37 5.20 -2.25 12.45
N SER A 38 5.84 -2.12 13.61
CA SER A 38 6.48 -0.87 14.03
C SER A 38 7.61 -0.47 13.09
N MET A 39 8.42 -1.43 12.60
CA MET A 39 9.46 -1.19 11.60
C MET A 39 8.85 -0.70 10.28
N TRP A 40 7.77 -1.33 9.82
CA TRP A 40 7.08 -0.92 8.61
C TRP A 40 6.44 0.47 8.76
N VAL A 41 5.74 0.74 9.86
CA VAL A 41 5.14 2.05 10.17
C VAL A 41 6.21 3.13 10.23
N TRP A 42 7.36 2.81 10.85
CA TRP A 42 8.49 3.74 10.93
C TRP A 42 9.05 4.07 9.55
N ASP A 43 9.20 3.07 8.67
CA ASP A 43 9.67 3.26 7.29
C ASP A 43 8.71 4.13 6.49
N GLU A 44 7.39 3.84 6.54
CA GLU A 44 6.33 4.63 5.91
C GLU A 44 6.32 6.09 6.41
N TRP A 45 6.45 6.28 7.73
CA TRP A 45 6.42 7.61 8.35
C TRP A 45 7.66 8.44 8.01
N ASN A 46 8.79 7.79 7.76
CA ASN A 46 10.04 8.43 7.39
C ASN A 46 10.31 8.48 5.88
N PHE A 47 9.29 8.23 5.06
CA PHE A 47 9.41 8.33 3.61
C PHE A 47 9.82 9.74 3.19
N ASN A 48 10.80 9.86 2.30
CA ASN A 48 11.48 11.08 1.85
C ASN A 48 12.29 11.85 2.90
N LYS A 49 12.19 11.55 4.20
CA LYS A 49 12.85 12.35 5.25
C LYS A 49 14.37 12.21 5.28
N LYS A 50 14.92 11.20 4.61
CA LYS A 50 16.39 11.06 4.46
C LYS A 50 16.98 11.98 3.38
N ILE A 51 16.14 12.60 2.55
CA ILE A 51 16.57 13.61 1.58
C ILE A 51 16.89 14.89 2.35
N GLU A 52 18.03 15.46 2.06
CA GLU A 52 18.52 16.68 2.73
C GLU A 52 17.51 17.82 2.58
N ASN A 53 17.16 18.48 3.69
CA ASN A 53 16.17 19.56 3.74
C ASN A 53 14.77 19.19 3.20
N SER A 54 14.37 17.93 3.28
CA SER A 54 13.03 17.46 2.81
C SER A 54 11.85 18.19 3.46
N ASP A 55 12.03 18.74 4.65
CA ASP A 55 11.06 19.57 5.39
C ASP A 55 10.84 20.96 4.74
N ARG A 56 11.80 21.42 3.92
CA ARG A 56 11.77 22.69 3.21
C ARG A 56 11.44 22.56 1.72
N ILE A 57 11.30 21.33 1.23
CA ILE A 57 11.00 21.05 -0.18
C ILE A 57 9.49 20.83 -0.35
N ALA A 58 8.93 21.44 -1.37
CA ALA A 58 7.53 21.24 -1.73
C ALA A 58 7.35 21.16 -3.26
N ARG A 59 6.31 20.45 -3.66
CA ARG A 59 5.79 20.45 -5.04
C ARG A 59 4.71 21.52 -5.14
N VAL A 60 4.74 22.31 -6.18
CA VAL A 60 3.66 23.25 -6.48
C VAL A 60 2.50 22.45 -7.07
N MET A 61 1.32 22.67 -6.52
CA MET A 61 0.07 22.11 -7.01
C MET A 61 -0.97 23.21 -7.20
N TRP A 62 -2.05 22.93 -7.90
CA TRP A 62 -3.13 23.86 -8.09
C TRP A 62 -4.49 23.19 -7.99
N ASN A 63 -5.44 23.94 -7.49
CA ASN A 63 -6.84 23.59 -7.47
C ASN A 63 -7.53 24.26 -8.66
N SER A 64 -8.37 23.50 -9.37
CA SER A 64 -9.27 24.01 -10.39
C SER A 64 -10.70 23.60 -10.09
N THR A 65 -11.64 24.53 -10.28
CA THR A 65 -13.06 24.22 -10.12
C THR A 65 -13.62 23.82 -11.48
N GLN A 66 -14.08 22.59 -11.62
CA GLN A 66 -14.67 22.05 -12.85
C GLN A 66 -16.04 21.47 -12.51
N ASN A 67 -17.10 22.00 -13.12
CA ASN A 67 -18.49 21.54 -12.89
C ASN A 67 -18.86 21.43 -11.40
N GLY A 68 -18.47 22.43 -10.61
CA GLY A 68 -18.74 22.48 -9.17
C GLY A 68 -17.85 21.59 -8.28
N LYS A 69 -16.96 20.79 -8.86
CA LYS A 69 -15.96 19.99 -8.14
C LYS A 69 -14.60 20.66 -8.21
N VAL A 70 -13.86 20.62 -7.11
CA VAL A 70 -12.48 21.11 -7.10
C VAL A 70 -11.54 19.95 -7.34
N ILE A 71 -10.74 20.04 -8.41
CA ILE A 71 -9.73 19.05 -8.81
C ILE A 71 -8.35 19.62 -8.47
N THR A 72 -7.53 18.83 -7.80
CA THR A 72 -6.14 19.19 -7.46
C THR A 72 -5.16 18.45 -8.38
N SER A 73 -4.21 19.17 -8.96
CA SER A 73 -3.18 18.61 -9.86
C SER A 73 -1.80 19.18 -9.57
N ALA A 74 -0.76 18.37 -9.84
CA ALA A 74 0.63 18.78 -9.77
C ALA A 74 1.19 19.27 -11.12
N ASN A 75 0.40 19.16 -12.20
CA ASN A 75 0.82 19.60 -13.52
C ASN A 75 0.70 21.11 -13.64
N MET A 76 1.82 21.78 -13.85
CA MET A 76 1.96 23.24 -13.86
C MET A 76 2.24 23.78 -15.26
N PRO A 77 1.89 25.03 -15.54
CA PRO A 77 2.35 25.74 -16.72
C PRO A 77 3.82 26.16 -16.56
N PHE A 78 4.57 26.12 -17.65
CA PHE A 78 6.01 26.46 -17.64
C PHE A 78 6.31 27.87 -17.10
N PRO A 79 5.58 28.95 -17.49
CA PRO A 79 5.91 30.32 -17.07
C PRO A 79 5.75 30.55 -15.55
N LEU A 80 5.03 29.67 -14.84
CA LEU A 80 4.81 29.82 -13.41
C LEU A 80 6.12 29.81 -12.60
N ALA A 81 7.14 29.03 -13.03
CA ALA A 81 8.41 28.96 -12.31
C ALA A 81 9.17 30.29 -12.32
N ALA A 82 9.17 30.97 -13.48
CA ALA A 82 9.77 32.30 -13.59
C ALA A 82 9.00 33.32 -12.74
N GLU A 83 7.67 33.23 -12.75
CA GLU A 83 6.82 34.12 -11.96
C GLU A 83 7.05 33.94 -10.45
N LEU A 84 7.16 32.70 -9.98
CA LEU A 84 7.46 32.41 -8.57
C LEU A 84 8.83 32.98 -8.14
N ARG A 85 9.85 32.87 -9.01
CA ARG A 85 11.19 33.45 -8.76
C ARG A 85 11.12 34.96 -8.65
N ASN A 86 10.37 35.61 -9.53
CA ASN A 86 10.31 37.08 -9.62
C ASN A 86 9.47 37.70 -8.49
N SER A 87 8.33 37.09 -8.16
CA SER A 87 7.38 37.70 -7.22
C SER A 87 7.57 37.24 -5.77
N HIS A 88 8.17 36.06 -5.55
CA HIS A 88 8.33 35.43 -4.23
C HIS A 88 9.76 34.96 -3.93
N GLY A 89 10.76 35.49 -4.63
CA GLY A 89 12.15 35.09 -4.47
C GLY A 89 12.73 35.27 -3.06
N GLN A 90 12.16 36.14 -2.25
CA GLN A 90 12.56 36.30 -0.84
C GLN A 90 12.13 35.10 0.04
N ASP A 91 11.07 34.39 -0.32
CA ASP A 91 10.55 33.22 0.41
C ASP A 91 11.11 31.90 -0.14
N LEU A 92 11.59 31.92 -1.39
CA LEU A 92 11.97 30.73 -2.15
C LEU A 92 13.49 30.74 -2.40
N GLU A 93 14.20 29.80 -1.80
CA GLU A 93 15.65 29.62 -2.01
C GLU A 93 15.93 29.07 -3.41
N GLN A 94 15.14 28.10 -3.87
CA GLN A 94 15.25 27.48 -5.18
C GLN A 94 13.88 27.20 -5.76
N VAL A 95 13.75 27.36 -7.09
CA VAL A 95 12.59 26.98 -7.88
C VAL A 95 13.10 26.26 -9.12
N ALA A 96 12.60 25.09 -9.44
CA ALA A 96 13.01 24.34 -10.62
C ALA A 96 11.81 23.74 -11.35
N VAL A 97 11.79 23.93 -12.67
CA VAL A 97 10.92 23.16 -13.57
C VAL A 97 11.55 21.79 -13.78
N SER A 98 10.71 20.80 -13.83
CA SER A 98 11.10 19.43 -14.04
C SER A 98 10.08 18.72 -14.93
N TRP A 99 10.55 17.78 -15.74
CA TRP A 99 9.70 16.74 -16.33
C TRP A 99 9.61 15.59 -15.33
N SER A 100 8.43 14.99 -15.19
CA SER A 100 8.25 13.85 -14.29
C SER A 100 9.23 12.72 -14.63
N SER A 101 9.61 11.92 -13.64
CA SER A 101 10.48 10.76 -13.87
C SER A 101 9.81 9.79 -14.85
N ASP A 102 10.53 9.36 -15.86
CA ASP A 102 10.06 8.47 -16.93
C ASP A 102 11.17 7.44 -17.26
N ASP A 103 10.81 6.39 -17.98
CA ASP A 103 11.76 5.40 -18.47
C ASP A 103 12.34 5.84 -19.82
N TYR A 104 13.64 5.78 -19.94
CA TYR A 104 14.40 6.18 -21.12
C TYR A 104 15.29 5.03 -21.59
N ASP A 105 15.44 4.90 -22.90
CA ASP A 105 16.41 3.99 -23.48
C ASP A 105 17.80 4.65 -23.41
N ILE A 106 18.73 3.98 -22.72
CA ILE A 106 20.12 4.44 -22.56
C ILE A 106 21.02 3.51 -23.33
N LEU A 107 21.82 4.07 -24.25
CA LEU A 107 22.88 3.36 -24.94
C LEU A 107 24.22 3.84 -24.39
N SER A 108 25.04 2.90 -23.95
CA SER A 108 26.38 3.14 -23.43
C SER A 108 27.32 2.09 -24.03
N ASP A 109 28.25 2.53 -24.89
CA ASP A 109 29.07 1.66 -25.70
C ASP A 109 28.18 0.64 -26.45
N GLU A 110 28.37 -0.66 -26.25
CA GLU A 110 27.56 -1.73 -26.87
C GLU A 110 26.36 -2.15 -26.01
N ASN A 111 26.21 -1.59 -24.79
CA ASN A 111 25.18 -1.98 -23.86
C ASN A 111 23.93 -1.08 -23.98
N LYS A 112 22.77 -1.70 -23.82
CA LYS A 112 21.45 -1.04 -23.91
C LYS A 112 20.65 -1.30 -22.64
N PHE A 113 20.14 -0.22 -22.07
CA PHE A 113 19.42 -0.26 -20.82
C PHE A 113 18.14 0.57 -20.93
N ARG A 114 17.08 0.14 -20.24
CA ARG A 114 15.93 0.98 -19.97
C ARG A 114 16.03 1.45 -18.52
N ARG A 115 16.13 2.76 -18.32
CA ARG A 115 16.45 3.36 -17.02
C ARG A 115 15.59 4.58 -16.73
N LYS A 116 15.24 4.74 -15.46
CA LYS A 116 14.45 5.87 -15.01
C LYS A 116 15.30 7.11 -14.89
N GLY A 117 14.87 8.17 -15.58
CA GLY A 117 15.57 9.45 -15.57
C GLY A 117 14.65 10.62 -15.32
N ARG A 118 15.28 11.75 -15.01
CA ARG A 118 14.56 12.99 -14.79
C ARG A 118 15.31 14.16 -15.43
N PHE A 119 14.57 14.94 -16.21
CA PHE A 119 15.09 16.18 -16.75
C PHE A 119 14.61 17.36 -15.92
N MET A 120 15.51 18.23 -15.51
CA MET A 120 15.17 19.37 -14.67
C MET A 120 16.13 20.56 -14.89
N GLU A 121 15.68 21.76 -14.50
CA GLU A 121 16.56 22.91 -14.42
C GLU A 121 17.71 22.63 -13.43
N PRO A 122 18.90 23.23 -13.58
CA PRO A 122 20.05 22.98 -12.70
C PRO A 122 19.75 23.16 -11.21
N GLN A 123 18.83 24.06 -10.87
CA GLN A 123 18.36 24.28 -9.49
C GLN A 123 17.70 23.03 -8.88
N GLY A 124 17.14 22.15 -9.72
CA GLY A 124 16.52 20.91 -9.28
C GLY A 124 17.48 19.95 -8.59
N ALA A 125 18.74 19.88 -9.04
CA ALA A 125 19.79 19.11 -8.35
C ALA A 125 20.13 19.66 -6.97
N HIS A 126 20.02 20.98 -6.80
CA HIS A 126 20.21 21.62 -5.47
C HIS A 126 19.00 21.41 -4.56
N ILE A 127 17.78 21.30 -5.15
CA ILE A 127 16.57 20.95 -4.39
C ILE A 127 16.65 19.50 -3.91
N LEU A 128 16.92 18.54 -4.80
CA LEU A 128 16.98 17.12 -4.47
C LEU A 128 18.22 16.72 -3.67
N SER A 129 19.25 17.54 -3.74
CA SER A 129 20.52 17.39 -2.99
C SER A 129 21.10 15.96 -3.03
N PRO A 130 21.28 15.32 -4.22
CA PRO A 130 21.91 14.00 -4.29
C PRO A 130 23.31 14.03 -3.68
N ILE A 131 23.68 13.00 -2.93
CA ILE A 131 25.00 12.87 -2.32
C ILE A 131 26.00 12.52 -3.42
N MET A 132 26.86 13.47 -3.78
CA MET A 132 27.84 13.26 -4.85
C MET A 132 29.00 12.38 -4.38
N MET A 133 29.32 11.35 -5.15
CA MET A 133 30.51 10.51 -4.97
C MET A 133 31.69 11.01 -5.83
N LYS A 134 31.36 11.42 -7.06
CA LYS A 134 32.35 12.02 -8.00
C LYS A 134 31.65 13.15 -8.77
N GLY A 135 32.41 14.16 -9.17
CA GLY A 135 31.88 15.33 -9.87
C GLY A 135 31.10 16.27 -8.96
N SER A 136 30.24 17.11 -9.54
CA SER A 136 29.51 18.17 -8.83
C SER A 136 28.09 18.34 -9.38
N ARG A 137 27.16 18.82 -8.55
CA ARG A 137 25.76 19.15 -8.95
C ARG A 137 25.72 20.30 -9.96
N GLU A 138 26.71 21.22 -9.87
CA GLU A 138 26.86 22.36 -10.79
C GLU A 138 27.12 21.92 -12.23
N ALA A 139 27.56 20.69 -12.46
CA ALA A 139 27.76 20.16 -13.81
C ALA A 139 26.49 20.22 -14.67
N LEU A 140 25.29 20.20 -14.09
CA LEU A 140 24.01 20.34 -14.81
C LEU A 140 23.81 21.74 -15.42
N GLN A 141 24.68 22.72 -15.15
CA GLN A 141 24.68 23.99 -15.88
C GLN A 141 25.12 23.79 -17.33
N ASN A 142 25.97 22.77 -17.59
CA ASN A 142 26.35 22.37 -18.95
C ASN A 142 25.17 21.61 -19.59
N PRO A 143 24.63 22.07 -20.73
CA PRO A 143 23.48 21.42 -21.40
C PRO A 143 23.70 19.98 -21.81
N SER A 144 24.96 19.53 -21.99
CA SER A 144 25.30 18.17 -22.39
C SER A 144 25.74 17.27 -21.25
N ALA A 145 25.69 17.74 -20.00
CA ALA A 145 26.08 16.96 -18.83
C ALA A 145 24.94 16.07 -18.32
N VAL A 146 25.28 14.95 -17.68
CA VAL A 146 24.34 14.11 -16.94
C VAL A 146 24.97 13.66 -15.64
N LEU A 147 24.18 13.63 -14.58
CA LEU A 147 24.51 12.96 -13.33
C LEU A 147 23.86 11.58 -13.35
N ILE A 148 24.61 10.54 -12.99
CA ILE A 148 24.11 9.15 -12.92
C ILE A 148 24.24 8.61 -11.50
N SER A 149 23.38 7.67 -11.14
CA SER A 149 23.48 6.99 -9.84
C SER A 149 24.64 5.99 -9.82
N GLU A 150 25.07 5.60 -8.64
CA GLU A 150 26.15 4.60 -8.44
C GLU A 150 25.77 3.25 -9.10
N SER A 151 24.52 2.81 -8.92
CA SER A 151 24.01 1.60 -9.52
C SER A 151 23.96 1.68 -11.05
N ALA A 152 23.56 2.83 -11.60
CA ALA A 152 23.57 3.08 -13.04
C ALA A 152 25.00 3.12 -13.61
N ALA A 153 25.94 3.78 -12.92
CA ALA A 153 27.34 3.81 -13.31
C ALA A 153 27.93 2.39 -13.38
N SER A 154 27.65 1.57 -12.37
CA SER A 154 28.08 0.16 -12.33
C SER A 154 27.45 -0.68 -13.41
N ALA A 155 26.17 -0.44 -13.73
CA ALA A 155 25.45 -1.17 -14.78
C ALA A 155 25.97 -0.80 -16.18
N PHE A 156 26.26 0.49 -16.44
CA PHE A 156 26.66 0.97 -17.76
C PHE A 156 28.13 0.67 -18.07
N PHE A 157 29.02 0.82 -17.08
CA PHE A 157 30.48 0.84 -17.29
C PHE A 157 31.21 -0.24 -16.48
N GLY A 158 30.48 -1.06 -15.70
CA GLY A 158 31.07 -2.08 -14.83
C GLY A 158 32.01 -1.47 -13.79
N LYS A 159 33.24 -1.96 -13.73
CA LYS A 159 34.31 -1.42 -12.85
C LYS A 159 35.12 -0.29 -13.49
N GLY A 160 34.79 0.10 -14.72
CA GLY A 160 35.47 1.17 -15.44
C GLY A 160 35.16 2.56 -14.92
N GLU A 161 35.93 3.54 -15.35
CA GLU A 161 35.66 4.93 -15.02
C GLU A 161 34.48 5.44 -15.86
N ALA A 162 33.44 5.93 -15.19
CA ALA A 162 32.23 6.43 -15.84
C ALA A 162 32.28 7.93 -16.17
N LEU A 163 33.09 8.72 -15.42
CA LEU A 163 33.23 10.16 -15.66
C LEU A 163 33.80 10.44 -17.06
N GLY A 164 33.24 11.43 -17.74
CA GLY A 164 33.64 11.82 -19.09
C GLY A 164 33.13 10.89 -20.21
N LYS A 165 32.51 9.76 -19.87
CA LYS A 165 31.90 8.87 -20.87
C LYS A 165 30.61 9.47 -21.43
N ILE A 166 30.32 9.14 -22.68
CA ILE A 166 29.09 9.61 -23.36
C ILE A 166 28.04 8.51 -23.31
N ILE A 167 26.84 8.89 -22.93
CA ILE A 167 25.64 8.06 -23.08
C ILE A 167 24.69 8.70 -24.08
N LEU A 168 23.91 7.86 -24.77
CA LEU A 168 22.87 8.32 -25.69
C LEU A 168 21.51 7.99 -25.08
N ILE A 169 20.72 9.02 -24.83
CA ILE A 169 19.38 8.91 -24.25
C ILE A 169 18.34 8.95 -25.36
N ASP A 170 17.41 8.01 -25.38
CA ASP A 170 16.33 7.87 -26.37
C ASP A 170 16.83 7.95 -27.84
N HIS A 171 18.01 7.42 -28.14
CA HIS A 171 18.62 7.41 -29.47
C HIS A 171 18.87 8.80 -30.10
N GLU A 172 18.65 9.88 -29.35
CA GLU A 172 18.71 11.27 -29.85
C GLU A 172 19.64 12.17 -29.02
N LEU A 173 19.56 12.09 -27.70
CA LEU A 173 20.21 13.02 -26.79
C LEU A 173 21.56 12.48 -26.32
N ARG A 174 22.65 13.14 -26.78
CA ARG A 174 24.01 12.81 -26.33
C ARG A 174 24.30 13.55 -25.02
N ALA A 175 24.71 12.79 -23.98
CA ALA A 175 25.06 13.37 -22.68
C ALA A 175 26.39 12.80 -22.19
N GLU A 176 27.24 13.67 -21.64
CA GLU A 176 28.48 13.30 -20.97
C GLU A 176 28.24 13.09 -19.48
N VAL A 177 28.72 11.99 -18.93
CA VAL A 177 28.65 11.70 -17.49
C VAL A 177 29.59 12.66 -16.73
N ALA A 178 29.01 13.69 -16.13
CA ALA A 178 29.74 14.74 -15.42
C ALA A 178 29.74 14.56 -13.89
N GLY A 179 29.01 13.58 -13.39
CA GLY A 179 28.99 13.25 -11.95
C GLY A 179 28.30 11.94 -11.65
N ILE A 180 28.69 11.37 -10.52
CA ILE A 180 28.11 10.12 -9.98
C ILE A 180 27.62 10.45 -8.59
N TYR A 181 26.34 10.11 -8.31
CA TYR A 181 25.74 10.28 -7.00
C TYR A 181 25.37 8.92 -6.38
N GLN A 182 25.36 8.87 -5.05
CA GLN A 182 24.91 7.73 -4.29
C GLN A 182 23.40 7.48 -4.56
N ASP A 183 22.98 6.22 -4.72
CA ASP A 183 21.58 5.89 -4.93
C ASP A 183 20.70 6.54 -3.85
N PHE A 184 19.54 7.05 -4.27
CA PHE A 184 18.59 7.62 -3.33
C PHE A 184 18.07 6.55 -2.36
N PRO A 185 17.70 6.94 -1.13
CA PRO A 185 17.18 5.99 -0.14
C PRO A 185 15.99 5.18 -0.68
N GLU A 186 15.93 3.90 -0.31
CA GLU A 186 14.83 2.97 -0.67
C GLU A 186 13.44 3.50 -0.29
N ASN A 187 13.34 4.24 0.82
CA ASN A 187 12.11 4.87 1.28
C ASN A 187 11.98 6.32 0.76
N SER A 188 12.22 6.53 -0.52
CA SER A 188 12.04 7.81 -1.19
C SER A 188 11.33 7.66 -2.54
N GLU A 189 10.70 8.74 -3.01
CA GLU A 189 10.08 8.80 -4.34
C GLU A 189 11.12 8.65 -5.46
N TYR A 190 12.40 8.92 -5.15
CA TYR A 190 13.52 8.91 -6.09
C TYR A 190 14.38 7.64 -6.02
N LYS A 191 13.96 6.60 -5.29
CA LYS A 191 14.77 5.38 -5.06
C LYS A 191 15.34 4.73 -6.32
N ASN A 192 14.61 4.84 -7.44
CA ASN A 192 15.01 4.25 -8.71
C ASN A 192 15.40 5.33 -9.73
N LEU A 193 15.81 6.51 -9.29
CA LEU A 193 16.25 7.57 -10.20
C LEU A 193 17.70 7.28 -10.60
N ASP A 194 17.88 6.77 -11.83
CA ASP A 194 19.17 6.35 -12.36
C ASP A 194 20.00 7.50 -12.92
N PHE A 195 19.30 8.56 -13.44
CA PHE A 195 20.00 9.75 -13.92
C PHE A 195 19.20 11.04 -13.76
N ILE A 196 19.93 12.16 -13.65
CA ILE A 196 19.40 13.51 -13.68
C ILE A 196 20.11 14.26 -14.80
N ALA A 197 19.33 14.83 -15.73
CA ALA A 197 19.86 15.55 -16.91
C ALA A 197 19.30 16.96 -16.97
N PRO A 198 20.01 17.92 -17.62
CA PRO A 198 19.58 19.30 -17.70
C PRO A 198 18.31 19.47 -18.54
N TRP A 199 17.46 20.39 -18.13
CA TRP A 199 16.29 20.82 -18.89
C TRP A 199 16.63 21.24 -20.33
N LYS A 200 17.76 21.93 -20.53
CA LYS A 200 18.21 22.37 -21.85
C LYS A 200 18.46 21.19 -22.80
N LEU A 201 18.97 20.07 -22.29
CA LEU A 201 19.12 18.84 -23.07
C LEU A 201 17.76 18.27 -23.47
N PHE A 202 16.78 18.28 -22.53
CA PHE A 202 15.44 17.78 -22.80
C PHE A 202 14.74 18.50 -23.95
N VAL A 203 14.82 19.83 -23.99
CA VAL A 203 14.18 20.66 -25.01
C VAL A 203 14.93 20.69 -26.36
N SER A 204 16.17 20.20 -26.41
CA SER A 204 16.94 20.10 -27.67
C SER A 204 16.45 18.99 -28.59
N ALA A 205 15.67 18.04 -28.10
CA ALA A 205 15.10 16.97 -28.89
C ALA A 205 14.09 17.53 -29.92
N LYS A 206 14.23 17.13 -31.19
CA LYS A 206 13.38 17.60 -32.30
C LYS A 206 11.88 17.43 -32.02
N ARG A 207 11.49 16.31 -31.45
CA ARG A 207 10.10 15.98 -31.08
C ARG A 207 9.52 16.83 -29.95
N ARG A 208 10.34 17.63 -29.27
CA ARG A 208 9.93 18.46 -28.11
C ARG A 208 9.92 19.95 -28.44
N GLN A 209 9.88 20.33 -29.73
CA GLN A 209 9.84 21.71 -30.16
C GLN A 209 8.60 22.46 -29.64
N TRP A 210 7.48 21.75 -29.44
CA TRP A 210 6.28 22.29 -28.81
C TRP A 210 6.51 22.91 -27.42
N ILE A 211 7.57 22.53 -26.72
CA ILE A 211 7.94 23.12 -25.42
C ILE A 211 8.35 24.58 -25.57
N GLY A 212 8.90 24.94 -26.73
CA GLY A 212 9.17 26.33 -27.06
C GLY A 212 7.90 27.18 -27.03
N GLU A 213 6.79 26.66 -27.56
CA GLU A 213 5.47 27.30 -27.53
C GLU A 213 4.85 27.32 -26.13
N ALA A 214 5.12 26.28 -25.31
CA ALA A 214 4.67 26.20 -23.94
C ALA A 214 5.34 27.20 -23.00
N LYS A 215 6.49 27.79 -23.40
CA LYS A 215 7.31 28.67 -22.57
C LYS A 215 6.55 29.88 -22.04
N ASP A 216 5.64 30.44 -22.81
CA ASP A 216 4.83 31.62 -22.47
C ASP A 216 3.33 31.29 -22.33
N ASN A 217 2.95 30.01 -22.49
CA ASN A 217 1.57 29.56 -22.50
C ASN A 217 1.10 29.03 -21.15
N TRP A 218 0.20 29.74 -20.48
CA TRP A 218 -0.39 29.38 -19.21
C TRP A 218 -1.44 28.24 -19.29
N GLY A 219 -1.91 27.90 -20.48
CA GLY A 219 -2.87 26.82 -20.72
C GLY A 219 -2.24 25.43 -20.77
N ILE A 220 -0.96 25.34 -21.14
CA ILE A 220 -0.23 24.05 -21.23
C ILE A 220 0.32 23.67 -19.86
N LYS A 221 -0.38 22.77 -19.18
CA LYS A 221 -0.07 22.31 -17.81
C LYS A 221 0.43 20.85 -17.82
N THR A 222 1.72 20.67 -18.04
CA THR A 222 2.35 19.35 -18.15
C THR A 222 3.64 19.22 -17.35
N PHE A 223 4.11 20.33 -16.76
CA PHE A 223 5.39 20.38 -16.06
C PHE A 223 5.19 20.23 -14.56
N GLU A 224 6.22 19.75 -13.90
CA GLU A 224 6.29 19.75 -12.45
C GLU A 224 7.20 20.87 -11.98
N ILE A 225 6.78 21.58 -10.94
CA ILE A 225 7.59 22.64 -10.33
C ILE A 225 7.90 22.24 -8.90
N LEU A 226 9.19 22.09 -8.61
CA LEU A 226 9.71 21.87 -7.29
C LEU A 226 10.25 23.19 -6.73
N ILE A 227 10.03 23.40 -5.44
CA ILE A 227 10.56 24.54 -4.71
C ILE A 227 11.27 24.13 -3.45
N LYS A 228 12.22 24.93 -3.01
CA LYS A 228 12.83 24.87 -1.69
C LYS A 228 12.64 26.25 -1.04
N VAL A 229 11.96 26.27 0.11
CA VAL A 229 11.74 27.51 0.87
C VAL A 229 13.00 27.92 1.63
N THR A 230 13.14 29.22 1.90
CA THR A 230 14.27 29.75 2.70
C THR A 230 14.23 29.20 4.13
N PRO A 231 15.38 29.13 4.83
CA PRO A 231 15.41 28.70 6.22
C PRO A 231 14.48 29.53 7.10
N LYS A 232 13.79 28.88 8.06
CA LYS A 232 12.82 29.49 8.97
C LYS A 232 11.50 29.95 8.35
N THR A 233 11.28 29.71 7.05
CA THR A 233 10.02 30.03 6.39
C THR A 233 9.10 28.80 6.43
N ASN A 234 7.85 29.02 6.85
CA ASN A 234 6.85 27.96 6.89
C ASN A 234 6.22 27.78 5.49
N ILE A 235 6.20 26.53 5.00
CA ILE A 235 5.63 26.18 3.68
C ILE A 235 4.15 26.56 3.60
N GLU A 236 3.36 26.35 4.66
CA GLU A 236 1.94 26.70 4.68
C GLU A 236 1.73 28.20 4.47
N SER A 237 2.51 29.06 5.12
CA SER A 237 2.40 30.51 4.94
C SER A 237 2.80 30.97 3.55
N VAL A 238 3.79 30.31 2.92
CA VAL A 238 4.14 30.58 1.50
C VAL A 238 3.02 30.12 0.59
N SER A 239 2.44 28.95 0.87
CA SER A 239 1.31 28.41 0.11
C SER A 239 0.13 29.38 0.05
N GLU A 240 -0.20 30.00 1.19
CA GLU A 240 -1.25 31.02 1.27
C GLU A 240 -0.91 32.28 0.42
N ARG A 241 0.34 32.76 0.52
CA ARG A 241 0.77 33.95 -0.23
C ARG A 241 0.75 33.78 -1.74
N ILE A 242 1.11 32.57 -2.23
CA ILE A 242 1.13 32.29 -3.68
C ILE A 242 -0.23 31.89 -4.24
N SER A 243 -1.23 31.64 -3.40
CA SER A 243 -2.50 30.99 -3.78
C SER A 243 -3.20 31.70 -4.95
N GLY A 244 -3.22 33.04 -4.97
CA GLY A 244 -3.87 33.86 -5.99
C GLY A 244 -3.01 34.13 -7.24
N LEU A 245 -1.73 33.72 -7.25
CA LEU A 245 -0.78 34.11 -8.31
C LEU A 245 -1.22 33.65 -9.71
N MET A 246 -1.66 32.42 -9.85
CA MET A 246 -2.09 31.89 -11.13
C MET A 246 -3.33 32.61 -11.65
N MET A 247 -4.32 32.87 -10.79
CA MET A 247 -5.53 33.62 -11.15
C MET A 247 -5.20 35.01 -11.62
N SER A 248 -4.24 35.70 -11.01
CA SER A 248 -3.83 37.07 -11.45
C SER A 248 -3.26 37.10 -12.87
N ARG A 249 -2.64 36.00 -13.32
CA ARG A 249 -2.02 35.88 -14.65
C ARG A 249 -2.96 35.42 -15.75
N VAL A 250 -4.01 34.70 -15.39
CA VAL A 250 -4.97 34.15 -16.37
C VAL A 250 -6.31 34.88 -16.38
N LYS A 251 -6.48 35.97 -15.63
CA LYS A 251 -7.75 36.70 -15.46
C LYS A 251 -8.36 37.16 -16.80
N ASP A 252 -7.52 37.50 -17.79
CA ASP A 252 -7.96 37.99 -19.10
C ASP A 252 -8.31 36.84 -20.06
N ASN A 253 -7.92 35.59 -19.73
CA ASN A 253 -8.33 34.41 -20.46
C ASN A 253 -9.59 33.83 -19.82
N LYS A 254 -10.77 34.07 -20.42
CA LYS A 254 -12.06 33.65 -19.86
C LYS A 254 -12.14 32.16 -19.54
N MET A 255 -11.53 31.29 -20.36
CA MET A 255 -11.53 29.85 -20.18
C MET A 255 -10.70 29.46 -18.92
N GLU A 256 -9.47 29.95 -18.82
CA GLU A 256 -8.59 29.67 -17.70
C GLU A 256 -9.10 30.31 -16.39
N ALA A 257 -9.63 31.53 -16.46
CA ALA A 257 -10.20 32.20 -15.29
C ALA A 257 -11.45 31.53 -14.76
N SER A 258 -12.25 30.89 -15.61
CA SER A 258 -13.45 30.16 -15.22
C SER A 258 -13.14 28.93 -14.35
N LEU A 259 -11.92 28.37 -14.46
CA LEU A 259 -11.43 27.27 -13.61
C LEU A 259 -11.13 27.72 -12.16
N LYS A 260 -11.15 29.04 -11.88
CA LYS A 260 -10.82 29.61 -10.56
C LYS A 260 -9.53 29.04 -9.98
N PRO A 261 -8.41 29.09 -10.71
CA PRO A 261 -7.19 28.42 -10.30
C PRO A 261 -6.63 29.02 -9.01
N SER A 262 -6.26 28.18 -8.06
CA SER A 262 -5.55 28.58 -6.84
C SER A 262 -4.36 27.65 -6.59
N LEU A 263 -3.19 28.21 -6.32
CA LEU A 263 -1.99 27.46 -6.06
C LEU A 263 -1.94 26.99 -4.61
N LEU A 264 -1.25 25.86 -4.40
CA LEU A 264 -0.91 25.35 -3.08
C LEU A 264 0.44 24.63 -3.14
N LEU A 265 1.10 24.53 -1.98
CA LEU A 265 2.34 23.80 -1.82
C LEU A 265 2.09 22.49 -1.10
N HIS A 266 2.57 21.41 -1.66
CA HIS A 266 2.53 20.09 -1.03
C HIS A 266 3.92 19.71 -0.53
N PRO A 267 4.16 19.66 0.81
CA PRO A 267 5.46 19.35 1.38
C PRO A 267 5.95 17.93 1.02
N MET A 268 7.25 17.77 0.76
CA MET A 268 7.86 16.51 0.32
C MET A 268 7.64 15.37 1.30
N ASN A 269 7.68 15.63 2.60
CA ASN A 269 7.44 14.65 3.65
C ASN A 269 5.99 14.13 3.71
N ARG A 270 5.07 14.72 2.94
CA ARG A 270 3.66 14.33 2.85
C ARG A 270 3.30 13.66 1.52
N TRP A 271 4.15 13.68 0.49
CA TRP A 271 3.82 13.18 -0.85
C TRP A 271 3.34 11.73 -0.87
N HIS A 272 3.97 10.88 -0.08
CA HIS A 272 3.64 9.46 -0.02
C HIS A 272 2.39 9.17 0.82
N LEU A 273 2.34 9.69 2.04
CA LEU A 273 1.28 9.35 2.99
C LEU A 273 -0.03 10.11 2.71
N PHE A 274 0.05 11.30 2.11
CA PHE A 274 -1.06 12.22 1.92
C PHE A 274 -1.21 12.59 0.43
N ALA A 275 -1.22 11.57 -0.44
CA ALA A 275 -1.26 11.74 -1.89
C ALA A 275 -2.67 12.00 -2.44
N ASP A 276 -3.72 11.63 -1.72
CA ASP A 276 -5.09 11.71 -2.21
C ASP A 276 -5.71 13.07 -1.93
N TRP A 277 -6.43 13.57 -2.93
CA TRP A 277 -7.08 14.89 -2.88
C TRP A 277 -8.55 14.76 -3.24
N GLU A 278 -9.41 15.41 -2.47
CA GLU A 278 -10.84 15.46 -2.71
C GLU A 278 -11.37 16.87 -2.46
N ASN A 279 -12.06 17.43 -3.45
CA ASN A 279 -12.60 18.79 -3.39
C ASN A 279 -11.56 19.86 -2.94
N GLY A 280 -10.33 19.77 -3.46
CA GLY A 280 -9.25 20.72 -3.18
C GLY A 280 -8.60 20.57 -1.80
N ARG A 281 -8.99 19.55 -1.03
CA ARG A 281 -8.41 19.25 0.29
C ARG A 281 -7.74 17.89 0.27
N ASN A 282 -6.71 17.76 1.10
CA ASN A 282 -6.06 16.47 1.25
C ASN A 282 -7.01 15.47 1.94
N ALA A 283 -7.26 14.34 1.28
CA ALA A 283 -8.16 13.27 1.74
C ALA A 283 -7.40 12.07 2.36
N GLY A 284 -6.10 12.21 2.56
CA GLY A 284 -5.23 11.15 3.07
C GLY A 284 -4.44 10.45 1.98
N GLY A 285 -4.50 9.14 1.93
CA GLY A 285 -3.73 8.27 1.04
C GLY A 285 -3.19 7.06 1.79
N GLN A 286 -1.91 6.74 1.62
CA GLN A 286 -1.26 5.60 2.28
C GLN A 286 -1.30 5.69 3.82
N ILE A 287 -1.49 6.88 4.41
CA ILE A 287 -1.66 7.07 5.85
C ILE A 287 -2.80 6.22 6.43
N THR A 288 -3.83 5.94 5.64
CA THR A 288 -4.94 5.07 6.05
C THR A 288 -4.45 3.67 6.40
N TYR A 289 -3.53 3.10 5.61
CA TYR A 289 -2.95 1.79 5.86
C TYR A 289 -2.01 1.81 7.06
N VAL A 290 -1.28 2.91 7.27
CA VAL A 290 -0.45 3.10 8.46
C VAL A 290 -1.31 3.01 9.73
N TYR A 291 -2.47 3.67 9.76
CA TYR A 291 -3.41 3.57 10.89
C TYR A 291 -3.98 2.15 11.05
N ILE A 292 -4.43 1.51 9.97
CA ILE A 292 -4.99 0.15 10.02
C ILE A 292 -3.98 -0.84 10.59
N PHE A 293 -2.74 -0.82 10.09
CA PHE A 293 -1.70 -1.75 10.55
C PHE A 293 -1.22 -1.41 11.95
N SER A 294 -1.14 -0.15 12.34
CA SER A 294 -0.84 0.26 13.72
C SER A 294 -1.88 -0.29 14.70
N VAL A 295 -3.17 -0.15 14.38
CA VAL A 295 -4.26 -0.71 15.21
C VAL A 295 -4.17 -2.24 15.25
N ALA A 296 -3.88 -2.91 14.13
CA ALA A 296 -3.70 -4.35 14.08
C ALA A 296 -2.50 -4.80 14.96
N GLY A 297 -1.36 -4.12 14.86
CA GLY A 297 -0.17 -4.42 15.66
C GLY A 297 -0.40 -4.25 17.17
N ILE A 298 -1.01 -3.15 17.56
CA ILE A 298 -1.39 -2.90 18.96
C ILE A 298 -2.37 -3.97 19.43
N SER A 299 -3.36 -4.33 18.61
CA SER A 299 -4.36 -5.35 18.95
C SER A 299 -3.71 -6.72 19.17
N ILE A 300 -2.80 -7.13 18.29
CA ILE A 300 -2.08 -8.42 18.43
C ILE A 300 -1.20 -8.43 19.67
N LEU A 301 -0.50 -7.33 19.97
CA LEU A 301 0.28 -7.20 21.20
C LEU A 301 -0.62 -7.28 22.45
N LEU A 302 -1.77 -6.59 22.42
CA LEU A 302 -2.75 -6.69 23.50
C LEU A 302 -3.30 -8.11 23.67
N LEU A 303 -3.56 -8.83 22.57
CA LEU A 303 -3.96 -10.25 22.63
C LEU A 303 -2.90 -11.11 23.32
N ALA A 304 -1.62 -10.89 23.01
CA ALA A 304 -0.52 -11.59 23.67
C ALA A 304 -0.44 -11.25 25.17
N CYS A 305 -0.60 -9.97 25.54
CA CYS A 305 -0.65 -9.53 26.94
C CYS A 305 -1.86 -10.12 27.69
N ILE A 306 -3.05 -10.10 27.06
CA ILE A 306 -4.27 -10.70 27.61
C ILE A 306 -4.08 -12.19 27.84
N ASN A 307 -3.48 -12.90 26.89
CA ASN A 307 -3.16 -14.30 27.03
C ASN A 307 -2.24 -14.56 28.25
N PHE A 308 -1.17 -13.78 28.37
CA PHE A 308 -0.28 -13.84 29.54
C PHE A 308 -1.04 -13.56 30.85
N MET A 309 -1.88 -12.51 30.88
CA MET A 309 -2.70 -12.19 32.07
C MET A 309 -3.63 -13.35 32.46
N ASN A 310 -4.32 -13.94 31.48
CA ASN A 310 -5.24 -15.05 31.71
C ASN A 310 -4.53 -16.25 32.32
N LEU A 311 -3.36 -16.64 31.79
CA LEU A 311 -2.59 -17.76 32.25
C LEU A 311 -1.91 -17.51 33.61
N SER A 312 -1.38 -16.31 33.79
CA SER A 312 -0.76 -15.89 35.04
C SER A 312 -1.79 -15.86 36.18
N THR A 313 -3.00 -15.37 35.91
CA THR A 313 -4.10 -15.32 36.89
C THR A 313 -4.62 -16.72 37.22
N ALA A 314 -4.78 -17.60 36.23
CA ALA A 314 -5.17 -19.00 36.48
C ALA A 314 -4.23 -19.70 37.48
N ARG A 315 -2.92 -19.44 37.33
CA ARG A 315 -1.91 -20.00 38.23
C ARG A 315 -1.90 -19.35 39.64
N SER A 316 -2.40 -18.13 39.75
CA SER A 316 -2.38 -17.37 40.99
C SER A 316 -3.20 -17.99 42.09
N GLU A 317 -4.24 -18.78 41.78
CA GLU A 317 -5.02 -19.52 42.77
C GLU A 317 -4.15 -20.58 43.48
N LYS A 318 -3.21 -21.25 42.78
CA LYS A 318 -2.25 -22.19 43.40
C LYS A 318 -1.24 -21.47 44.29
N ARG A 319 -0.90 -20.21 44.00
CA ARG A 319 0.02 -19.38 44.79
C ARG A 319 -0.67 -18.61 45.92
N ALA A 320 -2.00 -18.65 46.03
CA ALA A 320 -2.73 -17.91 47.04
C ALA A 320 -2.28 -18.25 48.48
N ARG A 321 -2.02 -19.54 48.75
CA ARG A 321 -1.49 -19.99 50.07
C ARG A 321 -0.12 -19.37 50.38
N GLU A 322 0.78 -19.35 49.39
CA GLU A 322 2.13 -18.76 49.53
C GLU A 322 2.04 -17.26 49.85
N VAL A 323 1.19 -16.53 49.10
CA VAL A 323 0.94 -15.09 49.30
C VAL A 323 0.30 -14.87 50.68
N GLY A 324 -0.65 -15.73 51.10
CA GLY A 324 -1.28 -15.67 52.41
C GLY A 324 -0.29 -15.82 53.55
N VAL A 325 0.61 -16.80 53.44
CA VAL A 325 1.69 -17.03 54.42
C VAL A 325 2.64 -15.85 54.49
N ARG A 326 3.10 -15.33 53.34
CA ARG A 326 4.01 -14.17 53.29
C ARG A 326 3.36 -12.92 53.93
N LYS A 327 2.08 -12.67 53.69
CA LYS A 327 1.36 -11.60 54.35
C LYS A 327 1.20 -11.82 55.85
N ALA A 328 0.95 -13.05 56.31
CA ALA A 328 0.88 -13.37 57.72
C ALA A 328 2.23 -13.17 58.42
N VAL A 329 3.35 -13.32 57.71
CA VAL A 329 4.72 -13.08 58.21
C VAL A 329 5.14 -11.63 58.03
N GLY A 330 4.24 -10.71 57.57
CA GLY A 330 4.47 -9.25 57.59
C GLY A 330 4.79 -8.63 56.20
N SER A 331 4.73 -9.39 55.09
CA SER A 331 4.97 -8.76 53.77
C SER A 331 3.88 -7.73 53.41
N MET A 332 4.29 -6.51 53.03
CA MET A 332 3.40 -5.46 52.63
C MET A 332 2.87 -5.65 51.19
N ARG A 333 1.68 -5.09 50.90
CA ARG A 333 1.00 -5.25 49.62
C ARG A 333 1.87 -4.77 48.45
N TYR A 334 2.56 -3.64 48.58
CA TYR A 334 3.39 -3.07 47.51
C TYR A 334 4.60 -3.98 47.20
N GLN A 335 5.18 -4.66 48.18
CA GLN A 335 6.29 -5.60 47.96
C GLN A 335 5.88 -6.78 47.09
N LEU A 336 4.68 -7.31 47.29
CA LEU A 336 4.11 -8.39 46.47
C LEU A 336 3.78 -7.91 45.07
N VAL A 337 3.20 -6.69 44.90
CA VAL A 337 2.97 -6.09 43.57
C VAL A 337 4.30 -5.95 42.83
N PHE A 338 5.34 -5.42 43.49
CA PHE A 338 6.64 -5.23 42.87
C PHE A 338 7.29 -6.55 42.48
N GLN A 339 7.15 -7.59 43.32
CA GLN A 339 7.63 -8.92 43.02
C GLN A 339 6.98 -9.52 41.77
N PHE A 340 5.65 -9.43 41.64
CA PHE A 340 4.94 -9.97 40.48
C PHE A 340 5.22 -9.19 39.20
N LEU A 341 5.32 -7.85 39.27
CA LEU A 341 5.75 -7.02 38.14
C LEU A 341 7.18 -7.37 37.71
N PHE A 342 8.07 -7.61 38.65
CA PHE A 342 9.46 -8.04 38.37
C PHE A 342 9.53 -9.41 37.70
N GLU A 343 8.68 -10.38 38.16
CA GLU A 343 8.54 -11.70 37.52
C GLU A 343 8.02 -11.55 36.07
N SER A 344 7.06 -10.66 35.85
CA SER A 344 6.55 -10.35 34.51
C SER A 344 7.63 -9.70 33.64
N LEU A 345 8.43 -8.78 34.20
CA LEU A 345 9.53 -8.14 33.48
C LEU A 345 10.56 -9.14 32.96
N ILE A 346 10.96 -10.10 33.78
CA ILE A 346 11.91 -11.17 33.36
C ILE A 346 11.30 -11.99 32.22
N THR A 347 10.02 -12.38 32.35
CA THR A 347 9.34 -13.18 31.32
C THR A 347 9.22 -12.38 30.00
N VAL A 348 8.88 -11.11 30.07
CA VAL A 348 8.79 -10.21 28.90
C VAL A 348 10.16 -10.00 28.27
N THR A 349 11.23 -9.84 29.09
CA THR A 349 12.60 -9.70 28.56
C THR A 349 13.04 -10.95 27.80
N ILE A 350 12.76 -12.15 28.32
CA ILE A 350 13.06 -13.40 27.61
C ILE A 350 12.24 -13.48 26.31
N ALA A 351 10.95 -13.13 26.36
CA ALA A 351 10.10 -13.11 25.18
C ALA A 351 10.57 -12.08 24.14
N LEU A 352 11.08 -10.93 24.58
CA LEU A 352 11.66 -9.91 23.70
C LEU A 352 12.91 -10.43 22.97
N LEU A 353 13.82 -11.10 23.68
CA LEU A 353 15.02 -11.69 23.05
C LEU A 353 14.63 -12.73 21.98
N ILE A 354 13.64 -13.57 22.30
CA ILE A 354 13.12 -14.54 21.32
C ILE A 354 12.42 -13.81 20.16
N SER A 355 11.71 -12.73 20.43
CA SER A 355 11.02 -11.95 19.38
C SER A 355 11.99 -11.34 18.37
N PHE A 356 13.18 -10.90 18.77
CA PHE A 356 14.21 -10.45 17.82
C PHE A 356 14.66 -11.57 16.88
N VAL A 357 14.84 -12.78 17.39
CA VAL A 357 15.16 -13.93 16.54
C VAL A 357 14.00 -14.25 15.59
N LEU A 358 12.76 -14.21 16.07
CA LEU A 358 11.58 -14.43 15.24
C LEU A 358 11.43 -13.35 14.16
N VAL A 359 11.70 -12.09 14.48
CA VAL A 359 11.71 -10.99 13.52
C VAL A 359 12.74 -11.25 12.42
N GLU A 360 13.99 -11.55 12.76
CA GLU A 360 15.04 -11.79 11.78
C GLU A 360 14.71 -12.95 10.84
N VAL A 361 14.14 -14.04 11.36
CA VAL A 361 13.70 -15.18 10.55
C VAL A 361 12.50 -14.84 9.65
N ALA A 362 11.55 -14.02 10.15
CA ALA A 362 10.35 -13.64 9.41
C ALA A 362 10.59 -12.49 8.41
N LEU A 363 11.63 -11.69 8.61
CA LEU A 363 11.89 -10.45 7.88
C LEU A 363 12.02 -10.64 6.35
N PRO A 364 12.72 -11.67 5.81
CA PRO A 364 12.76 -11.89 4.36
C PRO A 364 11.38 -12.12 3.75
N TYR A 365 10.54 -12.92 4.40
CA TYR A 365 9.17 -13.15 3.95
C TYR A 365 8.30 -11.89 4.08
N PHE A 366 8.43 -11.17 5.19
CA PHE A 366 7.72 -9.91 5.42
C PHE A 366 8.10 -8.87 4.37
N ASN A 367 9.39 -8.71 4.07
CA ASN A 367 9.89 -7.81 3.04
C ASN A 367 9.32 -8.14 1.65
N ALA A 368 9.29 -9.43 1.29
CA ALA A 368 8.72 -9.88 0.02
C ALA A 368 7.21 -9.56 -0.08
N VAL A 369 6.46 -9.69 1.03
CA VAL A 369 5.03 -9.39 1.07
C VAL A 369 4.77 -7.88 1.11
N ALA A 370 5.55 -7.14 1.90
CA ALA A 370 5.40 -5.69 2.07
C ALA A 370 6.03 -4.87 0.93
N ASP A 371 6.80 -5.51 0.04
CA ASP A 371 7.61 -4.87 -1.00
C ASP A 371 8.54 -3.81 -0.40
N LYS A 372 9.28 -4.21 0.62
CA LYS A 372 10.21 -3.38 1.37
C LYS A 372 11.56 -4.07 1.53
N ASN A 373 12.56 -3.30 1.92
CA ASN A 373 13.90 -3.81 2.25
C ASN A 373 14.26 -3.43 3.69
N LEU A 374 13.39 -3.83 4.63
CA LEU A 374 13.61 -3.55 6.06
C LEU A 374 14.72 -4.45 6.59
N GLN A 375 15.58 -3.91 7.45
CA GLN A 375 16.68 -4.62 8.06
C GLN A 375 16.72 -4.29 9.56
N LEU A 376 16.82 -5.33 10.41
CA LEU A 376 16.90 -5.14 11.84
C LEU A 376 18.34 -4.88 12.30
N VAL A 377 19.30 -5.68 11.82
CA VAL A 377 20.68 -5.69 12.33
C VAL A 377 21.67 -4.90 11.45
N ARG A 378 21.45 -4.86 10.14
CA ARG A 378 22.37 -4.19 9.19
C ARG A 378 22.17 -2.69 9.03
N GLY A 379 21.07 -2.14 9.55
CA GLY A 379 20.87 -0.70 9.67
C GLY A 379 21.64 -0.15 10.86
N THR A 380 22.96 -0.13 10.77
CA THR A 380 23.89 0.18 11.88
C THR A 380 23.57 1.48 12.62
N GLU A 381 23.00 2.47 11.95
CA GLU A 381 22.63 3.74 12.58
C GLU A 381 21.45 3.61 13.58
N PHE A 382 20.55 2.66 13.37
CA PHE A 382 19.37 2.52 14.21
C PHE A 382 19.69 1.79 15.53
N ILE A 383 20.41 0.67 15.48
CA ILE A 383 20.81 -0.09 16.68
C ILE A 383 21.89 0.63 17.49
N SER A 384 22.77 1.40 16.84
CA SER A 384 23.79 2.20 17.53
C SER A 384 23.21 3.43 18.22
N SER A 385 21.97 3.81 17.88
CA SER A 385 21.30 4.96 18.49
C SER A 385 20.87 4.67 19.94
N PRO A 386 21.24 5.51 20.92
CA PRO A 386 20.72 5.38 22.30
C PRO A 386 19.20 5.45 22.36
N ALA A 387 18.57 6.19 21.44
CA ALA A 387 17.12 6.32 21.36
C ALA A 387 16.42 4.97 21.09
N PHE A 388 17.02 4.13 20.24
CA PHE A 388 16.49 2.77 20.00
C PHE A 388 16.42 1.95 21.29
N TRP A 389 17.47 1.91 22.07
CA TRP A 389 17.51 1.13 23.32
C TRP A 389 16.57 1.69 24.38
N ILE A 390 16.42 3.04 24.44
CA ILE A 390 15.43 3.69 25.31
C ILE A 390 14.00 3.27 24.91
N LEU A 391 13.70 3.28 23.61
CA LEU A 391 12.38 2.83 23.10
C LEU A 391 12.12 1.35 23.38
N ILE A 392 13.11 0.49 23.19
CA ILE A 392 12.99 -0.96 23.49
C ILE A 392 12.80 -1.18 25.00
N LEU A 393 13.51 -0.48 25.86
CA LEU A 393 13.31 -0.56 27.31
C LEU A 393 11.93 -0.04 27.73
N ALA A 394 11.49 1.08 27.16
CA ALA A 394 10.15 1.62 27.38
C ALA A 394 9.07 0.63 26.92
N PHE A 395 9.22 0.04 25.72
CA PHE A 395 8.34 -0.99 25.19
C PHE A 395 8.27 -2.21 26.12
N CYS A 396 9.42 -2.73 26.57
CA CYS A 396 9.51 -3.84 27.52
C CYS A 396 8.83 -3.48 28.85
N GLY A 397 9.03 -2.25 29.34
CA GLY A 397 8.37 -1.73 30.55
C GLY A 397 6.85 -1.68 30.43
N VAL A 398 6.36 -1.10 29.32
CA VAL A 398 4.92 -0.99 29.06
C VAL A 398 4.26 -2.37 28.95
N VAL A 399 4.87 -3.28 28.16
CA VAL A 399 4.36 -4.65 28.02
C VAL A 399 4.37 -5.37 29.36
N SER A 400 5.41 -5.19 30.19
CA SER A 400 5.50 -5.80 31.54
C SER A 400 4.43 -5.25 32.47
N ILE A 401 4.16 -3.96 32.44
CA ILE A 401 3.10 -3.33 33.23
C ILE A 401 1.73 -3.83 32.79
N ILE A 402 1.43 -3.80 31.49
CA ILE A 402 0.14 -4.25 30.97
C ILE A 402 -0.09 -5.72 31.33
N SER A 403 0.87 -6.62 31.02
CA SER A 403 0.72 -8.05 31.22
C SER A 403 0.77 -8.46 32.69
N GLY A 404 1.55 -7.78 33.53
CA GLY A 404 1.77 -8.10 34.93
C GLY A 404 0.82 -7.42 35.92
N SER A 405 0.18 -6.30 35.53
CA SER A 405 -0.63 -5.48 36.46
C SER A 405 -1.81 -6.24 37.06
N TYR A 406 -2.63 -6.87 36.22
CA TYR A 406 -3.80 -7.59 36.72
C TYR A 406 -3.44 -8.74 37.67
N PRO A 407 -2.51 -9.66 37.34
CA PRO A 407 -2.05 -10.67 38.27
C PRO A 407 -1.48 -10.09 39.57
N ALA A 408 -0.70 -9.00 39.48
CA ALA A 408 -0.06 -8.38 40.65
C ALA A 408 -1.09 -7.76 41.61
N PHE A 409 -2.02 -6.96 41.09
CA PHE A 409 -3.08 -6.34 41.93
C PHE A 409 -4.04 -7.38 42.49
N TYR A 410 -4.41 -8.39 41.70
CA TYR A 410 -5.33 -9.43 42.09
C TYR A 410 -4.76 -10.27 43.23
N LEU A 411 -3.52 -10.82 43.08
CA LEU A 411 -2.87 -11.62 44.10
C LEU A 411 -2.58 -10.84 45.39
N SER A 412 -2.16 -9.60 45.25
CA SER A 412 -1.89 -8.72 46.39
C SER A 412 -3.14 -8.28 47.16
N SER A 413 -4.34 -8.48 46.65
CA SER A 413 -5.58 -8.12 47.32
C SER A 413 -6.10 -9.17 48.30
N PHE A 414 -5.55 -10.39 48.31
CA PHE A 414 -6.00 -11.50 49.11
C PHE A 414 -5.82 -11.26 50.65
N LYS A 415 -6.88 -11.57 51.44
CA LYS A 415 -6.89 -11.47 52.89
C LYS A 415 -6.36 -12.77 53.51
N PRO A 416 -5.25 -12.77 54.31
CA PRO A 416 -4.61 -13.97 54.86
C PRO A 416 -5.60 -14.84 55.66
N ALA A 417 -6.46 -14.23 56.46
CA ALA A 417 -7.41 -14.92 57.31
C ALA A 417 -8.41 -15.82 56.56
N LYS A 418 -8.84 -15.39 55.33
CA LYS A 418 -9.76 -16.19 54.51
C LYS A 418 -9.06 -17.34 53.81
N ILE A 419 -7.75 -17.23 53.49
CA ILE A 419 -6.99 -18.23 52.77
C ILE A 419 -6.48 -19.32 53.69
N LEU A 420 -6.12 -19.01 54.94
CA LEU A 420 -5.54 -19.94 55.88
C LEU A 420 -6.63 -20.72 56.68
N LYS A 421 -7.84 -20.15 56.87
CA LYS A 421 -8.94 -20.79 57.60
C LYS A 421 -9.76 -21.81 56.80
N SER A 422 -9.88 -21.66 55.48
CA SER A 422 -10.69 -22.56 54.66
C SER A 422 -9.79 -23.46 53.81
N GLY A 423 -9.79 -24.75 54.12
CA GLY A 423 -9.02 -25.78 53.40
C GLY A 423 -9.35 -25.85 51.88
N ASN A 424 -10.52 -25.33 51.47
CA ASN A 424 -10.92 -25.17 50.06
C ASN A 424 -11.52 -23.78 49.87
N VAL A 425 -10.70 -22.86 49.42
CA VAL A 425 -11.15 -21.50 49.04
C VAL A 425 -11.94 -21.58 47.75
N HIS A 426 -13.27 -21.69 47.85
CA HIS A 426 -14.18 -21.44 46.74
C HIS A 426 -14.19 -19.93 46.46
N PHE A 427 -13.32 -19.44 45.52
CA PHE A 427 -13.41 -18.11 45.02
C PHE A 427 -14.66 -18.06 44.13
N GLY A 428 -15.71 -17.42 44.61
CA GLY A 428 -17.02 -17.30 43.97
C GLY A 428 -16.96 -16.60 42.62
N ASN A 429 -18.09 -16.46 41.95
CA ASN A 429 -18.32 -15.93 40.61
C ASN A 429 -17.68 -14.57 40.30
N ILE A 430 -17.31 -13.79 41.31
CA ILE A 430 -16.70 -12.45 41.18
C ILE A 430 -15.27 -12.52 40.54
N THR A 431 -14.54 -13.63 40.74
CA THR A 431 -13.16 -13.79 40.27
C THR A 431 -13.06 -14.25 38.81
N SER A 432 -14.16 -14.76 38.25
CA SER A 432 -14.21 -15.24 36.86
C SER A 432 -14.57 -14.15 35.86
N LEU A 433 -15.21 -13.05 36.30
CA LEU A 433 -15.73 -12.02 35.42
C LEU A 433 -14.64 -11.25 34.63
N PRO A 434 -13.57 -10.70 35.23
CA PRO A 434 -12.52 -10.02 34.46
C PRO A 434 -11.87 -10.90 33.41
N ARG A 435 -11.63 -12.18 33.73
CA ARG A 435 -11.07 -13.16 32.79
C ARG A 435 -12.02 -13.42 31.61
N LYS A 436 -13.34 -13.52 31.86
CA LYS A 436 -14.35 -13.67 30.80
C LYS A 436 -14.36 -12.46 29.87
N ILE A 437 -14.28 -11.23 30.43
CA ILE A 437 -14.20 -10.00 29.66
C ILE A 437 -12.95 -10.01 28.78
N LEU A 438 -11.78 -10.37 29.29
CA LEU A 438 -10.54 -10.45 28.52
C LEU A 438 -10.65 -11.47 27.38
N VAL A 439 -11.28 -12.63 27.60
CA VAL A 439 -11.54 -13.61 26.54
C VAL A 439 -12.50 -13.08 25.48
N VAL A 440 -13.58 -12.38 25.90
CA VAL A 440 -14.51 -11.73 24.94
C VAL A 440 -13.79 -10.70 24.09
N LEU A 441 -12.98 -9.82 24.69
CA LEU A 441 -12.18 -8.84 23.96
C LEU A 441 -11.22 -9.52 22.98
N GLN A 442 -10.55 -10.60 23.42
CA GLN A 442 -9.65 -11.37 22.59
C GLN A 442 -10.35 -11.93 21.34
N PHE A 443 -11.52 -12.57 21.51
CA PHE A 443 -12.28 -13.10 20.38
C PHE A 443 -12.92 -12.01 19.53
N THR A 444 -13.32 -10.89 20.11
CA THR A 444 -13.82 -9.73 19.35
C THR A 444 -12.76 -9.25 18.34
N VAL A 445 -11.52 -9.07 18.77
CA VAL A 445 -10.42 -8.68 17.88
C VAL A 445 -10.15 -9.75 16.83
N SER A 446 -10.06 -11.03 17.23
CA SER A 446 -9.78 -12.12 16.28
C SER A 446 -10.87 -12.26 15.22
N VAL A 447 -12.13 -12.20 15.60
CA VAL A 447 -13.29 -12.25 14.68
C VAL A 447 -13.30 -11.03 13.76
N SER A 448 -13.00 -9.84 14.30
CA SER A 448 -12.92 -8.61 13.50
C SER A 448 -11.84 -8.72 12.41
N LEU A 449 -10.69 -9.29 12.71
CA LEU A 449 -9.62 -9.53 11.74
C LEU A 449 -10.02 -10.57 10.68
N ILE A 450 -10.75 -11.64 11.07
CA ILE A 450 -11.27 -12.63 10.11
C ILE A 450 -12.25 -11.98 9.14
N ILE A 451 -13.23 -11.23 9.66
CA ILE A 451 -14.22 -10.51 8.84
C ILE A 451 -13.51 -9.54 7.90
N GLY A 452 -12.56 -8.74 8.42
CA GLY A 452 -11.78 -7.80 7.63
C GLY A 452 -11.03 -8.48 6.48
N THR A 453 -10.38 -9.61 6.76
CA THR A 453 -9.65 -10.39 5.75
C THR A 453 -10.60 -10.87 4.63
N ILE A 454 -11.77 -11.41 4.97
CA ILE A 454 -12.74 -11.89 3.99
C ILE A 454 -13.26 -10.73 3.13
N VAL A 455 -13.56 -9.59 3.74
CA VAL A 455 -14.09 -8.42 3.01
C VAL A 455 -13.03 -7.83 2.07
N VAL A 456 -11.78 -7.68 2.51
CA VAL A 456 -10.68 -7.20 1.64
C VAL A 456 -10.46 -8.14 0.46
N PHE A 457 -10.43 -9.44 0.71
CA PHE A 457 -10.31 -10.44 -0.36
C PHE A 457 -11.46 -10.36 -1.36
N ARG A 458 -12.68 -10.21 -0.88
CA ARG A 458 -13.87 -10.06 -1.75
C ARG A 458 -13.84 -8.75 -2.56
N GLN A 459 -13.35 -7.67 -2.00
CA GLN A 459 -13.21 -6.40 -2.72
C GLN A 459 -12.24 -6.56 -3.90
N ILE A 460 -11.11 -7.24 -3.68
CA ILE A 460 -10.14 -7.54 -4.75
C ILE A 460 -10.79 -8.43 -5.82
N GLN A 461 -11.44 -9.51 -5.42
CA GLN A 461 -12.10 -10.43 -6.34
C GLN A 461 -13.23 -9.73 -7.15
N PHE A 462 -13.97 -8.82 -6.50
CA PHE A 462 -14.98 -8.00 -7.15
C PHE A 462 -14.37 -7.13 -8.26
N GLY A 463 -13.24 -6.46 -7.97
CA GLY A 463 -12.54 -5.67 -8.98
C GLY A 463 -11.94 -6.51 -10.12
N GLN A 464 -11.35 -7.67 -9.80
CA GLN A 464 -10.76 -8.59 -10.80
C GLN A 464 -11.78 -9.19 -11.75
N ASN A 465 -12.98 -9.48 -11.25
CA ASN A 465 -14.08 -10.06 -12.03
C ASN A 465 -14.93 -9.01 -12.77
N ARG A 466 -14.60 -7.72 -12.61
CA ARG A 466 -15.30 -6.65 -13.34
C ARG A 466 -15.06 -6.80 -14.84
N ALA A 467 -16.13 -6.68 -15.63
CA ALA A 467 -16.01 -6.56 -17.07
C ALA A 467 -15.21 -5.32 -17.42
N VAL A 468 -14.12 -5.48 -18.15
CA VAL A 468 -13.19 -4.39 -18.46
C VAL A 468 -13.43 -3.71 -19.80
N GLY A 469 -14.33 -4.25 -20.63
CA GLY A 469 -14.71 -3.69 -21.93
C GLY A 469 -13.69 -3.98 -23.07
N TYR A 470 -12.67 -4.80 -22.80
CA TYR A 470 -11.70 -5.28 -23.80
C TYR A 470 -11.17 -6.66 -23.43
N GLU A 471 -10.56 -7.36 -24.40
CA GLU A 471 -9.98 -8.68 -24.19
C GLU A 471 -8.55 -8.61 -23.69
N ARG A 472 -8.29 -9.12 -22.48
CA ARG A 472 -6.96 -9.09 -21.87
C ARG A 472 -6.09 -10.27 -22.28
N ASN A 473 -6.69 -11.42 -22.52
CA ASN A 473 -5.97 -12.68 -22.78
C ASN A 473 -5.25 -12.63 -24.13
N GLY A 474 -3.95 -12.90 -24.12
CA GLY A 474 -3.12 -12.90 -25.33
C GLY A 474 -2.94 -11.52 -25.97
N LEU A 475 -3.30 -10.45 -25.27
CA LEU A 475 -3.04 -9.07 -25.71
C LEU A 475 -1.74 -8.58 -25.11
N ILE A 476 -0.81 -8.20 -25.96
CA ILE A 476 0.50 -7.67 -25.59
C ILE A 476 0.56 -6.20 -25.97
N ASN A 477 1.01 -5.38 -25.04
CA ASN A 477 1.29 -3.97 -25.21
C ASN A 477 2.81 -3.76 -25.30
N VAL A 478 3.25 -3.08 -26.32
CA VAL A 478 4.65 -2.73 -26.55
C VAL A 478 4.77 -1.22 -26.69
N GLN A 479 5.46 -0.59 -25.76
CA GLN A 479 5.82 0.81 -25.91
C GLN A 479 6.93 0.93 -26.95
N MET A 480 6.63 1.63 -28.02
CA MET A 480 7.57 1.81 -29.14
C MET A 480 8.67 2.82 -28.80
N PRO A 481 9.89 2.61 -29.32
CA PRO A 481 10.96 3.58 -29.13
C PRO A 481 10.56 4.97 -29.62
N ARG A 482 10.95 5.96 -28.88
CA ARG A 482 10.70 7.37 -29.20
C ARG A 482 11.60 7.81 -30.36
N GLY A 483 11.21 7.61 -31.57
CA GLY A 483 11.98 7.93 -32.78
C GLY A 483 11.43 7.23 -34.03
N GLY A 484 10.43 6.39 -33.82
CA GLY A 484 9.81 5.60 -34.87
C GLY A 484 10.69 4.41 -35.32
N GLY A 485 10.23 3.75 -36.36
CA GLY A 485 10.89 2.58 -36.93
C GLY A 485 10.15 2.17 -38.21
N PRO A 486 10.59 1.13 -38.92
CA PRO A 486 9.95 0.60 -40.13
C PRO A 486 8.69 -0.17 -39.78
N LEU A 487 7.64 0.55 -39.27
CA LEU A 487 6.43 -0.05 -38.69
C LEU A 487 5.67 -0.94 -39.67
N ASP A 488 5.58 -0.57 -40.93
CA ASP A 488 4.85 -1.38 -41.91
C ASP A 488 5.53 -2.72 -42.15
N ALA A 489 6.86 -2.74 -42.24
CA ALA A 489 7.64 -3.98 -42.39
C ALA A 489 7.56 -4.84 -41.11
N LEU A 490 7.65 -4.21 -39.93
CA LEU A 490 7.49 -4.88 -38.64
C LEU A 490 6.11 -5.51 -38.52
N ASN A 491 5.04 -4.74 -38.81
CA ASN A 491 3.65 -5.22 -38.73
C ASN A 491 3.40 -6.39 -39.69
N ASN A 492 3.92 -6.31 -40.93
CA ASN A 492 3.80 -7.39 -41.91
C ASN A 492 4.49 -8.66 -41.44
N ASP A 493 5.75 -8.57 -40.97
CA ASP A 493 6.49 -9.73 -40.48
C ASP A 493 5.80 -10.34 -39.23
N LEU A 494 5.23 -9.52 -38.32
CA LEU A 494 4.46 -9.99 -37.17
C LEU A 494 3.23 -10.78 -37.61
N LEU A 495 2.41 -10.23 -38.52
CA LEU A 495 1.20 -10.90 -39.04
C LEU A 495 1.53 -12.19 -39.81
N GLN A 496 2.61 -12.19 -40.56
CA GLN A 496 3.10 -13.37 -41.32
C GLN A 496 3.76 -14.41 -40.43
N SER A 497 4.11 -14.09 -39.20
CA SER A 497 4.80 -15.01 -38.27
C SER A 497 4.00 -16.29 -37.97
N GLY A 498 2.68 -16.28 -38.19
CA GLY A 498 1.78 -17.37 -37.84
C GLY A 498 1.29 -17.37 -36.39
N TYR A 499 1.88 -16.54 -35.49
CA TYR A 499 1.60 -16.48 -34.06
C TYR A 499 0.77 -15.28 -33.66
N VAL A 500 0.81 -14.20 -34.43
CA VAL A 500 0.06 -12.95 -34.18
C VAL A 500 -1.20 -12.96 -35.05
N ALA A 501 -2.34 -12.70 -34.43
CA ALA A 501 -3.63 -12.64 -35.11
C ALA A 501 -3.89 -11.23 -35.68
N ASP A 502 -3.54 -10.20 -34.93
CA ASP A 502 -3.76 -8.82 -35.33
C ASP A 502 -2.75 -7.87 -34.67
N VAL A 503 -2.55 -6.69 -35.30
CA VAL A 503 -1.62 -5.67 -34.85
C VAL A 503 -2.29 -4.29 -34.95
N ALA A 504 -2.19 -3.50 -33.90
CA ALA A 504 -2.74 -2.14 -33.87
C ALA A 504 -1.77 -1.13 -33.25
N GLN A 505 -1.99 0.13 -33.58
CA GLN A 505 -1.24 1.26 -33.02
C GLN A 505 -2.15 2.18 -32.20
N SER A 506 -1.61 2.79 -31.15
CA SER A 506 -2.30 3.80 -30.40
C SER A 506 -1.36 4.83 -29.74
N SER A 507 -1.93 5.94 -29.30
CA SER A 507 -1.20 6.98 -28.57
C SER A 507 -0.97 6.65 -27.10
N GLY A 508 -1.75 5.71 -26.55
CA GLY A 508 -1.68 5.31 -25.13
C GLY A 508 -2.03 3.86 -24.92
N PRO A 509 -1.73 3.30 -23.75
CA PRO A 509 -2.06 1.94 -23.41
C PRO A 509 -3.59 1.79 -23.17
N ALA A 510 -4.15 0.59 -23.52
CA ALA A 510 -5.53 0.24 -23.18
C ALA A 510 -5.74 0.09 -21.68
N THR A 511 -4.66 0.05 -20.93
CA THR A 511 -4.63 -0.16 -19.50
C THR A 511 -4.47 1.13 -18.71
N ASP A 512 -4.25 2.29 -19.36
CA ASP A 512 -4.12 3.58 -18.67
C ASP A 512 -4.57 4.74 -19.55
N VAL A 513 -4.88 5.90 -18.94
CA VAL A 513 -5.21 7.15 -19.61
C VAL A 513 -4.03 8.10 -19.52
N MET A 514 -3.29 8.23 -20.62
CA MET A 514 -2.09 9.07 -20.67
C MET A 514 -2.39 10.53 -21.09
N SER A 515 -3.46 10.77 -21.83
CA SER A 515 -3.79 12.07 -22.35
C SER A 515 -5.24 12.47 -22.05
N ASN A 516 -5.41 13.72 -21.70
CA ASN A 516 -6.70 14.35 -21.50
C ASN A 516 -6.75 15.65 -22.26
N ALA A 517 -7.91 15.97 -22.85
CA ALA A 517 -8.12 17.20 -23.57
C ALA A 517 -9.46 17.83 -23.21
N SER A 518 -9.52 19.13 -23.41
CA SER A 518 -10.70 19.98 -23.35
C SER A 518 -10.81 20.78 -24.64
N GLY A 519 -11.83 21.64 -24.77
CA GLY A 519 -12.07 22.40 -25.99
C GLY A 519 -13.07 21.71 -26.93
N PHE A 520 -13.77 20.69 -26.44
CA PHE A 520 -14.81 20.01 -27.22
C PHE A 520 -16.14 20.75 -27.17
N SER A 521 -16.81 20.83 -28.31
CA SER A 521 -18.17 21.38 -28.43
C SER A 521 -19.05 20.45 -29.25
N TRP A 522 -20.31 20.30 -28.84
CA TRP A 522 -21.32 19.48 -29.50
C TRP A 522 -22.69 20.12 -29.36
N ALA A 523 -23.64 19.70 -30.16
CA ALA A 523 -25.01 20.19 -30.09
C ALA A 523 -25.65 19.85 -28.72
N GLY A 524 -26.14 20.88 -28.03
CA GLY A 524 -26.74 20.76 -26.70
C GLY A 524 -25.78 20.87 -25.53
N LYS A 525 -24.51 21.16 -25.78
CA LYS A 525 -23.55 21.45 -24.70
C LYS A 525 -23.97 22.70 -23.93
N ALA A 526 -24.09 22.62 -22.61
CA ALA A 526 -24.32 23.80 -21.77
C ALA A 526 -23.13 24.77 -21.87
N PRO A 527 -23.37 26.11 -22.00
CA PRO A 527 -22.29 27.10 -22.19
C PRO A 527 -21.22 27.07 -21.09
N ASP A 528 -21.61 26.75 -19.85
CA ASP A 528 -20.74 26.75 -18.68
C ASP A 528 -20.12 25.38 -18.38
N LEU A 529 -20.44 24.34 -19.17
CA LEU A 529 -19.92 23.00 -18.98
C LEU A 529 -18.44 22.95 -19.33
N GLN A 530 -17.62 22.72 -18.30
CA GLN A 530 -16.18 22.50 -18.44
C GLN A 530 -15.93 21.01 -18.62
N GLU A 531 -15.66 20.62 -19.86
CA GLU A 531 -15.40 19.23 -20.20
C GLU A 531 -13.92 18.89 -20.14
N ASN A 532 -13.66 17.62 -19.84
CA ASN A 532 -12.34 17.03 -19.91
C ASN A 532 -12.50 15.55 -20.26
N PHE A 533 -12.09 15.18 -21.46
CA PHE A 533 -12.16 13.82 -21.97
C PHE A 533 -10.79 13.16 -21.96
N ALA A 534 -10.75 11.88 -21.69
CA ALA A 534 -9.62 11.07 -22.09
C ALA A 534 -9.59 10.99 -23.63
N VAL A 535 -8.40 11.16 -24.20
CA VAL A 535 -8.21 11.15 -25.66
C VAL A 535 -7.20 10.07 -26.04
N ILE A 536 -7.60 9.22 -26.98
CA ILE A 536 -6.75 8.15 -27.49
C ILE A 536 -6.80 8.18 -29.01
N ALA A 537 -5.62 8.33 -29.63
CA ALA A 537 -5.46 8.07 -31.05
C ALA A 537 -5.35 6.56 -31.27
N ALA A 538 -6.10 6.03 -32.21
CA ALA A 538 -6.22 4.60 -32.46
C ALA A 538 -6.21 4.30 -33.97
N SER A 539 -5.45 3.29 -34.40
CA SER A 539 -5.46 2.80 -35.79
C SER A 539 -6.76 2.07 -36.13
N HIS A 540 -7.03 1.85 -37.41
CA HIS A 540 -8.23 1.13 -37.88
C HIS A 540 -8.41 -0.26 -37.27
N SER A 541 -7.32 -0.96 -36.99
CA SER A 541 -7.35 -2.32 -36.41
C SER A 541 -7.49 -2.33 -34.89
N TYR A 542 -7.44 -1.18 -34.24
CA TYR A 542 -7.33 -1.11 -32.78
C TYR A 542 -8.49 -1.82 -32.08
N GLY A 543 -9.73 -1.57 -32.49
CA GLY A 543 -10.90 -2.17 -31.89
C GLY A 543 -10.92 -3.69 -31.99
N ASN A 544 -10.58 -4.21 -33.18
CA ASN A 544 -10.47 -5.66 -33.39
C ASN A 544 -9.33 -6.27 -32.57
N THR A 545 -8.18 -5.61 -32.52
CA THR A 545 -6.99 -6.08 -31.78
C THR A 545 -7.23 -6.12 -30.26
N VAL A 546 -7.81 -5.06 -29.69
CA VAL A 546 -8.12 -5.03 -28.25
C VAL A 546 -9.41 -5.76 -27.90
N GLY A 547 -10.23 -6.10 -28.88
CA GLY A 547 -11.48 -6.82 -28.69
C GLY A 547 -12.53 -6.00 -27.92
N TRP A 548 -12.68 -4.71 -28.24
CA TRP A 548 -13.74 -3.91 -27.65
C TRP A 548 -15.11 -4.27 -28.24
N HIS A 549 -16.17 -3.96 -27.53
CA HIS A 549 -17.52 -4.24 -27.98
C HIS A 549 -18.19 -2.96 -28.50
N VAL A 550 -18.52 -2.93 -29.80
CA VAL A 550 -19.29 -1.86 -30.41
C VAL A 550 -20.76 -2.02 -30.05
N LYS A 551 -21.32 -1.03 -29.37
CA LYS A 551 -22.70 -1.03 -28.90
C LYS A 551 -23.67 -0.44 -29.93
N GLU A 552 -23.25 0.63 -30.58
CA GLU A 552 -24.01 1.35 -31.60
C GLU A 552 -23.07 1.81 -32.73
N GLY A 553 -23.56 1.83 -33.94
CA GLY A 553 -22.76 2.23 -35.11
C GLY A 553 -21.77 1.17 -35.57
N ARG A 554 -20.54 1.56 -35.86
CA ARG A 554 -19.48 0.70 -36.37
C ARG A 554 -18.11 1.07 -35.83
N ASP A 555 -17.15 0.18 -36.00
CA ASP A 555 -15.73 0.43 -35.75
C ASP A 555 -15.08 1.21 -36.90
N PHE A 556 -13.88 1.72 -36.69
CA PHE A 556 -13.04 2.31 -37.72
C PHE A 556 -12.71 1.29 -38.82
N SER A 557 -12.71 1.75 -40.07
CA SER A 557 -12.42 0.86 -41.20
C SER A 557 -11.68 1.56 -42.33
N LYS A 558 -10.68 0.90 -42.89
CA LYS A 558 -9.97 1.35 -44.07
C LYS A 558 -10.86 1.49 -45.31
N ALA A 559 -12.04 0.85 -45.31
CA ALA A 559 -13.04 0.97 -46.39
C ALA A 559 -13.69 2.37 -46.46
N PHE A 560 -13.60 3.16 -45.41
CA PHE A 560 -14.16 4.48 -45.30
C PHE A 560 -13.05 5.54 -45.17
N PRO A 561 -12.63 6.21 -46.28
CA PRO A 561 -11.63 7.28 -46.22
C PRO A 561 -12.01 8.46 -45.30
N SER A 562 -13.31 8.67 -45.08
CA SER A 562 -13.86 9.65 -44.14
C SER A 562 -13.54 9.39 -42.67
N ASP A 563 -13.06 8.22 -42.34
CA ASP A 563 -12.72 7.88 -40.97
C ASP A 563 -11.52 8.65 -40.42
N SER A 564 -10.74 9.33 -41.29
CA SER A 564 -9.73 10.30 -40.86
C SER A 564 -10.32 11.42 -39.98
N MET A 565 -11.61 11.72 -40.11
CA MET A 565 -12.36 12.71 -39.31
C MET A 565 -13.44 12.02 -38.46
N ALA A 566 -13.27 10.74 -38.16
CA ALA A 566 -14.18 9.98 -37.33
C ALA A 566 -13.74 9.87 -35.89
N VAL A 567 -14.72 9.79 -35.01
CA VAL A 567 -14.50 9.45 -33.60
C VAL A 567 -15.42 8.34 -33.14
N ILE A 568 -14.92 7.56 -32.19
CA ILE A 568 -15.68 6.59 -31.43
C ILE A 568 -15.74 7.06 -29.98
N LEU A 569 -16.91 7.00 -29.35
CA LEU A 569 -17.11 7.38 -27.95
C LEU A 569 -17.29 6.12 -27.10
N ASN A 570 -16.82 6.16 -25.84
CA ASN A 570 -17.30 5.18 -24.88
C ASN A 570 -18.68 5.61 -24.33
N LYS A 571 -19.39 4.64 -23.72
CA LYS A 571 -20.71 4.85 -23.12
C LYS A 571 -20.72 6.04 -22.15
N SER A 572 -19.71 6.14 -21.28
CA SER A 572 -19.56 7.24 -20.32
C SER A 572 -19.45 8.60 -21.00
N ALA A 573 -18.84 8.71 -22.19
CA ALA A 573 -18.78 9.96 -22.94
C ALA A 573 -20.16 10.35 -23.50
N VAL A 574 -20.92 9.40 -24.03
CA VAL A 574 -22.28 9.63 -24.55
C VAL A 574 -23.20 10.10 -23.42
N GLU A 575 -23.16 9.45 -22.27
CA GLU A 575 -23.92 9.84 -21.08
C GLU A 575 -23.53 11.23 -20.57
N TYR A 576 -22.23 11.52 -20.49
CA TYR A 576 -21.70 12.82 -20.08
C TYR A 576 -22.13 13.94 -21.01
N MET A 577 -22.13 13.70 -22.33
CA MET A 577 -22.56 14.66 -23.34
C MET A 577 -24.09 14.81 -23.40
N GLY A 578 -24.85 13.90 -22.81
CA GLY A 578 -26.32 13.86 -22.87
C GLY A 578 -26.86 13.60 -24.29
N LEU A 579 -26.07 12.91 -25.13
CA LEU A 579 -26.44 12.65 -26.51
C LEU A 579 -27.51 11.55 -26.61
N LYS A 580 -28.62 11.85 -27.26
CA LYS A 580 -29.58 10.87 -27.77
C LYS A 580 -29.22 10.59 -29.24
N ASP A 581 -29.19 9.31 -29.63
CA ASP A 581 -28.80 8.89 -30.99
C ASP A 581 -27.48 9.54 -31.46
N PRO A 582 -26.34 9.13 -30.90
CA PRO A 582 -25.05 9.80 -31.10
C PRO A 582 -24.48 9.62 -32.50
N ILE A 583 -24.84 8.53 -33.21
CA ILE A 583 -24.24 8.18 -34.50
C ILE A 583 -24.55 9.23 -35.55
N GLY A 584 -23.53 9.69 -36.32
CA GLY A 584 -23.62 10.71 -37.35
C GLY A 584 -23.62 12.16 -36.83
N LYS A 585 -23.72 12.37 -35.50
CA LYS A 585 -23.55 13.71 -34.92
C LYS A 585 -22.09 14.15 -34.94
N THR A 586 -21.89 15.46 -34.83
CA THR A 586 -20.57 16.07 -34.90
C THR A 586 -20.09 16.58 -33.56
N ILE A 587 -18.79 16.44 -33.35
CA ILE A 587 -18.04 17.05 -32.25
C ILE A 587 -16.97 17.94 -32.87
N ARG A 588 -16.92 19.21 -32.47
CA ARG A 588 -15.81 20.10 -32.84
C ARG A 588 -14.81 20.11 -31.71
N TRP A 589 -13.54 19.86 -32.00
CA TRP A 589 -12.45 20.01 -31.07
C TRP A 589 -11.64 21.24 -31.45
N LYS A 590 -11.68 22.24 -30.59
CA LYS A 590 -10.91 23.46 -30.72
C LYS A 590 -10.06 23.67 -29.50
N ASP A 591 -8.77 23.38 -29.61
CA ASP A 591 -7.81 23.74 -28.57
C ASP A 591 -7.02 25.02 -29.00
N ALA A 592 -6.32 25.59 -28.02
CA ALA A 592 -5.63 26.88 -28.24
C ALA A 592 -4.39 26.74 -29.14
N THR A 593 -3.94 25.53 -29.48
CA THR A 593 -2.59 25.34 -30.03
C THR A 593 -2.54 24.41 -31.25
N PHE A 594 -3.36 23.35 -31.31
CA PHE A 594 -3.13 22.26 -32.27
C PHE A 594 -4.31 21.91 -33.17
N ASN A 595 -5.57 22.14 -32.74
CA ASN A 595 -6.76 21.70 -33.50
C ASN A 595 -7.87 22.74 -33.60
N ASP A 596 -8.53 22.78 -34.72
CA ASP A 596 -9.86 23.37 -34.91
C ASP A 596 -10.62 22.53 -35.95
N ASP A 597 -10.92 21.30 -35.60
CA ASP A 597 -11.49 20.30 -36.51
C ASP A 597 -12.88 19.83 -36.08
N VAL A 598 -13.66 19.36 -37.05
CA VAL A 598 -14.98 18.77 -36.80
C VAL A 598 -14.94 17.27 -37.10
N TYR A 599 -15.29 16.50 -36.12
CA TYR A 599 -15.30 15.03 -36.19
C TYR A 599 -16.72 14.49 -36.19
N HIS A 600 -16.91 13.34 -36.86
CA HIS A 600 -18.19 12.62 -36.92
C HIS A 600 -18.17 11.40 -36.00
N ILE A 601 -19.19 11.22 -35.19
CA ILE A 601 -19.36 10.05 -34.34
C ILE A 601 -19.80 8.88 -35.22
N VAL A 602 -18.95 7.86 -35.38
CA VAL A 602 -19.22 6.67 -36.19
C VAL A 602 -19.59 5.44 -35.36
N GLY A 603 -19.23 5.43 -34.09
CA GLY A 603 -19.48 4.31 -33.20
C GLY A 603 -19.51 4.69 -31.72
N VAL A 604 -20.18 3.86 -30.95
CA VAL A 604 -20.19 3.90 -29.50
C VAL A 604 -19.78 2.52 -28.98
N ILE A 605 -18.83 2.48 -28.05
CA ILE A 605 -18.36 1.25 -27.44
C ILE A 605 -18.74 1.18 -25.96
N ASP A 606 -18.70 -0.03 -25.39
CA ASP A 606 -18.79 -0.20 -23.96
C ASP A 606 -17.59 0.47 -23.25
N ASP A 607 -17.77 0.75 -21.95
CA ASP A 607 -16.74 1.42 -21.17
C ASP A 607 -15.52 0.52 -20.97
N MET A 608 -14.35 1.00 -21.36
CA MET A 608 -13.07 0.33 -21.09
C MET A 608 -12.49 0.78 -19.75
N VAL A 609 -12.21 -0.16 -18.86
CA VAL A 609 -11.58 0.12 -17.54
C VAL A 609 -10.08 0.28 -17.71
N MET A 610 -9.67 1.49 -18.04
CA MET A 610 -8.27 1.83 -18.28
C MET A 610 -7.52 2.26 -17.01
N GLN A 611 -8.21 2.89 -16.05
CA GLN A 611 -7.63 3.34 -14.77
C GLN A 611 -7.95 2.37 -13.64
N SER A 612 -8.18 2.87 -12.42
CA SER A 612 -8.51 2.01 -11.29
C SER A 612 -9.81 1.23 -11.50
N PRO A 613 -9.84 -0.09 -11.26
CA PRO A 613 -11.06 -0.91 -11.35
C PRO A 613 -12.15 -0.49 -10.36
N PHE A 614 -11.80 0.30 -9.38
CA PHE A 614 -12.67 0.75 -8.30
C PHE A 614 -13.24 2.16 -8.52
N GLN A 615 -12.84 2.82 -9.61
CA GLN A 615 -13.31 4.16 -9.98
C GLN A 615 -14.30 4.09 -11.15
N GLN A 616 -15.01 5.19 -11.35
CA GLN A 616 -15.85 5.37 -12.52
C GLN A 616 -14.98 5.42 -13.77
N VAL A 617 -15.46 4.80 -14.84
CA VAL A 617 -14.76 4.88 -16.13
C VAL A 617 -14.83 6.31 -16.65
N LYS A 618 -13.71 6.83 -17.10
CA LYS A 618 -13.61 8.17 -17.61
C LYS A 618 -14.26 8.26 -19.00
N GLN A 619 -14.97 9.36 -19.27
CA GLN A 619 -15.46 9.69 -20.60
C GLN A 619 -14.28 9.76 -21.57
N THR A 620 -14.31 8.96 -22.64
CA THR A 620 -13.19 8.78 -23.56
C THR A 620 -13.65 8.97 -25.00
N ILE A 621 -12.83 9.69 -25.76
CA ILE A 621 -12.96 9.90 -27.21
C ILE A 621 -11.79 9.22 -27.89
N TYR A 622 -12.09 8.31 -28.81
CA TYR A 622 -11.09 7.67 -29.66
C TYR A 622 -11.08 8.33 -31.02
N PHE A 623 -9.91 8.77 -31.49
CA PHE A 623 -9.67 9.40 -32.77
C PHE A 623 -9.00 8.43 -33.71
N MET A 624 -9.46 8.34 -34.93
CA MET A 624 -8.78 7.52 -35.94
C MET A 624 -7.54 8.24 -36.43
N THR A 625 -6.39 7.78 -35.97
CA THR A 625 -5.09 8.21 -36.49
C THR A 625 -4.01 7.20 -36.14
N TYR A 626 -2.97 7.15 -36.95
CA TYR A 626 -1.83 6.31 -36.66
C TYR A 626 -0.88 7.02 -35.69
N ALA A 627 -0.83 6.53 -34.47
CA ALA A 627 0.05 7.03 -33.42
C ALA A 627 0.98 5.91 -32.96
N PRO A 628 2.24 5.91 -33.36
CA PRO A 628 3.16 4.78 -33.12
C PRO A 628 3.78 4.76 -31.72
N ASN A 629 3.11 5.33 -30.72
CA ASN A 629 3.63 5.34 -29.35
C ASN A 629 3.53 3.95 -28.70
N PHE A 630 2.45 3.24 -29.02
CA PHE A 630 2.20 1.88 -28.53
C PHE A 630 1.77 0.96 -29.68
N LEU A 631 2.32 -0.25 -29.69
CA LEU A 631 1.94 -1.33 -30.60
C LEU A 631 1.23 -2.41 -29.77
N TYR A 632 0.05 -2.82 -30.24
CA TYR A 632 -0.72 -3.91 -29.69
C TYR A 632 -0.60 -5.14 -30.56
N LEU A 633 -0.34 -6.27 -29.93
CA LEU A 633 -0.24 -7.55 -30.58
C LEU A 633 -1.29 -8.48 -29.96
N LYS A 634 -2.18 -9.02 -30.79
CA LYS A 634 -3.08 -10.08 -30.36
C LYS A 634 -2.50 -11.41 -30.75
N LEU A 635 -2.17 -12.26 -29.81
CA LEU A 635 -1.73 -13.62 -30.09
C LEU A 635 -2.86 -14.48 -30.60
N LYS A 636 -2.59 -15.43 -31.50
CA LYS A 636 -3.59 -16.39 -31.97
C LYS A 636 -4.02 -17.30 -30.83
N PRO A 637 -5.34 -17.60 -30.69
CA PRO A 637 -5.82 -18.54 -29.70
C PRO A 637 -5.16 -19.92 -29.83
N GLY A 638 -4.84 -20.54 -28.69
CA GLY A 638 -4.24 -21.88 -28.66
C GLY A 638 -2.72 -21.91 -28.94
N THR A 639 -2.07 -20.73 -29.10
CA THR A 639 -0.62 -20.66 -29.29
C THR A 639 0.10 -20.78 -27.95
N GLU A 640 1.18 -21.56 -27.91
CA GLU A 640 2.07 -21.56 -26.76
C GLU A 640 2.76 -20.21 -26.60
N THR A 641 2.53 -19.53 -25.48
CA THR A 641 2.99 -18.15 -25.24
C THR A 641 4.51 -18.03 -25.33
N ALA A 642 5.27 -18.98 -24.82
CA ALA A 642 6.75 -18.94 -24.84
C ALA A 642 7.28 -18.93 -26.27
N THR A 643 6.83 -19.87 -27.11
CA THR A 643 7.22 -19.99 -28.53
C THR A 643 6.80 -18.75 -29.33
N ALA A 644 5.59 -18.22 -29.08
CA ALA A 644 5.14 -17.00 -29.73
C ALA A 644 6.03 -15.81 -29.37
N MET A 645 6.40 -15.68 -28.10
CA MET A 645 7.24 -14.58 -27.63
C MET A 645 8.66 -14.64 -28.18
N GLU A 646 9.27 -15.83 -28.27
CA GLU A 646 10.58 -15.97 -28.94
C GLU A 646 10.53 -15.45 -30.38
N LYS A 647 9.50 -15.83 -31.13
CA LYS A 647 9.33 -15.38 -32.50
C LYS A 647 9.08 -13.87 -32.60
N VAL A 648 8.19 -13.35 -31.78
CA VAL A 648 7.90 -11.91 -31.72
C VAL A 648 9.15 -11.13 -31.37
N GLN A 649 9.91 -11.54 -30.34
CA GLN A 649 11.16 -10.89 -29.96
C GLN A 649 12.21 -10.93 -31.10
N SER A 650 12.32 -12.05 -31.81
CA SER A 650 13.25 -12.15 -32.94
C SER A 650 12.89 -11.19 -34.08
N ILE A 651 11.60 -10.98 -34.35
CA ILE A 651 11.11 -10.03 -35.35
C ILE A 651 11.41 -8.59 -34.90
N PHE A 652 11.12 -8.24 -33.64
CA PHE A 652 11.45 -6.91 -33.10
C PHE A 652 12.96 -6.65 -33.16
N LYS A 653 13.78 -7.61 -32.77
CA LYS A 653 15.25 -7.50 -32.86
C LYS A 653 15.76 -7.29 -34.28
N LYS A 654 15.11 -7.90 -35.28
CA LYS A 654 15.43 -7.71 -36.71
C LYS A 654 15.15 -6.26 -37.16
N HIS A 655 13.99 -5.69 -36.77
CA HIS A 655 13.56 -4.38 -37.27
C HIS A 655 14.02 -3.21 -36.39
N LEU A 656 14.24 -3.46 -35.09
CA LEU A 656 14.61 -2.47 -34.08
C LEU A 656 15.81 -2.99 -33.27
N PRO A 657 16.97 -3.23 -33.91
CA PRO A 657 18.11 -3.85 -33.23
C PRO A 657 18.66 -3.03 -32.06
N ASP A 658 18.45 -1.73 -32.08
CA ASP A 658 18.99 -0.80 -31.07
C ASP A 658 18.02 -0.49 -29.94
N ALA A 659 16.74 -0.89 -30.05
CA ALA A 659 15.73 -0.58 -29.06
C ALA A 659 15.70 -1.59 -27.90
N VAL A 660 15.41 -1.11 -26.70
CA VAL A 660 15.06 -1.94 -25.56
C VAL A 660 13.54 -2.11 -25.56
N ILE A 661 13.07 -3.27 -25.99
CA ILE A 661 11.63 -3.55 -26.11
C ILE A 661 11.14 -4.26 -24.87
N ASP A 662 10.14 -3.67 -24.22
CA ASP A 662 9.44 -4.23 -23.07
C ASP A 662 8.05 -4.72 -23.51
N PHE A 663 7.82 -6.03 -23.37
CA PHE A 663 6.56 -6.68 -23.74
C PHE A 663 5.70 -6.85 -22.51
N LYS A 664 4.60 -6.10 -22.43
CA LYS A 664 3.68 -6.12 -21.29
C LYS A 664 2.39 -6.82 -21.67
N PHE A 665 2.04 -7.86 -20.95
CA PHE A 665 0.76 -8.52 -21.12
C PHE A 665 -0.35 -7.70 -20.45
N ALA A 666 -1.46 -7.46 -21.14
CA ALA A 666 -2.55 -6.63 -20.65
C ALA A 666 -3.23 -7.19 -19.39
N ASP A 667 -3.26 -8.53 -19.23
CA ASP A 667 -3.73 -9.20 -18.02
C ASP A 667 -2.81 -8.96 -16.82
N GLN A 668 -1.49 -8.97 -17.04
CA GLN A 668 -0.49 -8.66 -16.00
C GLN A 668 -0.56 -7.17 -15.59
N GLU A 669 -0.62 -6.26 -16.57
CA GLU A 669 -0.77 -4.82 -16.29
C GLU A 669 -2.07 -4.54 -15.51
N TYR A 670 -3.17 -5.21 -15.89
CA TYR A 670 -4.42 -5.11 -15.13
C TYR A 670 -4.26 -5.69 -13.72
N GLY A 671 -3.53 -6.80 -13.58
CA GLY A 671 -3.20 -7.39 -12.28
C GLY A 671 -2.43 -6.45 -11.36
N LEU A 672 -1.49 -5.66 -11.89
CA LEU A 672 -0.71 -4.67 -11.14
C LEU A 672 -1.57 -3.56 -10.52
N LYS A 673 -2.75 -3.27 -11.08
CA LYS A 673 -3.69 -2.30 -10.51
C LYS A 673 -4.24 -2.69 -9.14
N PHE A 674 -4.12 -3.96 -8.77
CA PHE A 674 -4.50 -4.50 -7.47
C PHE A 674 -3.31 -4.70 -6.53
N ALA A 675 -2.11 -4.27 -6.92
CA ALA A 675 -0.89 -4.57 -6.16
C ALA A 675 -0.95 -4.05 -4.72
N VAL A 676 -1.52 -2.86 -4.50
CA VAL A 676 -1.68 -2.26 -3.17
C VAL A 676 -2.68 -3.07 -2.34
N GLU A 677 -3.87 -3.34 -2.89
CA GLU A 677 -4.91 -4.09 -2.21
C GLU A 677 -4.48 -5.54 -1.95
N GLN A 678 -3.78 -6.18 -2.88
CA GLN A 678 -3.22 -7.53 -2.69
C GLN A 678 -2.17 -7.56 -1.59
N ARG A 679 -1.31 -6.54 -1.52
CA ARG A 679 -0.32 -6.39 -0.44
C ARG A 679 -1.01 -6.24 0.91
N VAL A 680 -2.02 -5.38 1.00
CA VAL A 680 -2.85 -5.20 2.19
C VAL A 680 -3.54 -6.50 2.58
N ALA A 681 -4.15 -7.21 1.63
CA ALA A 681 -4.79 -8.50 1.88
C ALA A 681 -3.83 -9.55 2.44
N LYS A 682 -2.63 -9.67 1.87
CA LYS A 682 -1.59 -10.60 2.36
C LYS A 682 -1.17 -10.27 3.79
N LEU A 683 -0.92 -9.00 4.09
CA LEU A 683 -0.53 -8.55 5.44
C LEU A 683 -1.66 -8.76 6.46
N VAL A 684 -2.90 -8.37 6.13
CA VAL A 684 -4.06 -8.58 7.02
C VAL A 684 -4.30 -10.07 7.26
N THR A 685 -4.17 -10.92 6.23
CA THR A 685 -4.27 -12.38 6.36
C THR A 685 -3.19 -12.93 7.30
N PHE A 686 -1.95 -12.51 7.13
CA PHE A 686 -0.84 -12.91 8.00
C PHE A 686 -1.14 -12.53 9.46
N PHE A 687 -1.59 -11.31 9.71
CA PHE A 687 -1.93 -10.85 11.06
C PHE A 687 -3.15 -11.57 11.64
N ALA A 688 -4.16 -11.86 10.82
CA ALA A 688 -5.33 -12.63 11.25
C ALA A 688 -4.95 -14.04 11.69
N VAL A 689 -4.10 -14.73 10.92
CA VAL A 689 -3.59 -16.07 11.27
C VAL A 689 -2.83 -16.04 12.60
N LEU A 690 -1.95 -15.06 12.80
CA LEU A 690 -1.19 -14.92 14.05
C LEU A 690 -2.08 -14.57 15.24
N ALA A 691 -3.07 -13.70 15.07
CA ALA A 691 -4.06 -13.38 16.10
C ALA A 691 -4.88 -14.61 16.51
N ILE A 692 -5.29 -15.44 15.53
CA ILE A 692 -5.99 -16.69 15.77
C ILE A 692 -5.09 -17.66 16.53
N LEU A 693 -3.83 -17.83 16.12
CA LEU A 693 -2.88 -18.71 16.80
C LEU A 693 -2.67 -18.30 18.27
N ILE A 694 -2.45 -17.00 18.52
CA ILE A 694 -2.30 -16.48 19.89
C ILE A 694 -3.58 -16.74 20.70
N SER A 695 -4.75 -16.53 20.10
CA SER A 695 -6.04 -16.75 20.75
C SER A 695 -6.27 -18.22 21.06
N CYS A 696 -5.95 -19.12 20.13
CA CYS A 696 -6.03 -20.57 20.35
C CYS A 696 -5.05 -21.05 21.43
N LEU A 697 -3.82 -20.53 21.47
CA LEU A 697 -2.85 -20.86 22.53
C LEU A 697 -3.37 -20.43 23.92
N GLY A 698 -3.95 -19.24 24.02
CA GLY A 698 -4.57 -18.77 25.25
C GLY A 698 -5.73 -19.62 25.70
N LEU A 699 -6.60 -19.94 24.76
CA LEU A 699 -7.78 -20.76 25.02
C LEU A 699 -7.40 -22.18 25.42
N PHE A 700 -6.44 -22.78 24.72
CA PHE A 700 -5.91 -24.10 25.01
C PHE A 700 -5.41 -24.21 26.46
N ALA A 701 -4.63 -23.26 26.90
CA ALA A 701 -4.10 -23.24 28.24
C ALA A 701 -5.17 -22.95 29.31
N LEU A 702 -6.16 -22.08 28.97
CA LEU A 702 -7.29 -21.81 29.85
C LEU A 702 -8.21 -23.03 30.01
N ALA A 703 -8.46 -23.74 28.90
CA ALA A 703 -9.23 -25.00 28.93
C ALA A 703 -8.52 -26.07 29.76
N ALA A 704 -7.19 -26.20 29.60
CA ALA A 704 -6.37 -27.14 30.41
C ALA A 704 -6.50 -26.83 31.89
N PHE A 705 -6.40 -25.56 32.29
CA PHE A 705 -6.55 -25.13 33.68
C PHE A 705 -7.97 -25.38 34.22
N THR A 706 -8.99 -25.06 33.43
CA THR A 706 -10.41 -25.31 33.83
C THR A 706 -10.67 -26.79 34.02
N ALA A 707 -10.13 -27.64 33.15
CA ALA A 707 -10.21 -29.08 33.25
C ALA A 707 -9.51 -29.61 34.53
N GLU A 708 -8.30 -29.10 34.80
CA GLU A 708 -7.53 -29.46 36.02
C GLU A 708 -8.28 -29.06 37.31
N ARG A 709 -8.87 -27.86 37.34
CA ARG A 709 -9.66 -27.38 38.50
C ARG A 709 -10.91 -28.23 38.76
N ARG A 710 -11.55 -28.72 37.70
CA ARG A 710 -12.78 -29.53 37.79
C ARG A 710 -12.49 -31.03 37.85
N THR A 711 -11.24 -31.46 38.05
CA THR A 711 -10.88 -32.89 38.03
C THR A 711 -11.66 -33.73 39.01
N LYS A 712 -11.89 -33.26 40.28
CA LYS A 712 -12.71 -33.96 41.29
C LYS A 712 -14.20 -33.99 40.85
N GLU A 713 -14.76 -32.88 40.32
CA GLU A 713 -16.13 -32.84 39.81
C GLU A 713 -16.33 -33.80 38.63
N ILE A 714 -15.37 -33.80 37.69
CA ILE A 714 -15.36 -34.72 36.56
C ILE A 714 -15.26 -36.17 37.03
N GLY A 715 -14.41 -36.47 38.04
CA GLY A 715 -14.27 -37.80 38.64
C GLY A 715 -15.58 -38.29 39.25
N ILE A 716 -16.24 -37.45 40.06
CA ILE A 716 -17.55 -37.77 40.68
C ILE A 716 -18.64 -38.03 39.63
N ARG A 717 -18.76 -37.14 38.64
CA ARG A 717 -19.73 -37.31 37.56
C ARG A 717 -19.49 -38.57 36.74
N LYS A 718 -18.23 -38.92 36.52
CA LYS A 718 -17.85 -40.12 35.77
C LYS A 718 -18.19 -41.40 36.54
N VAL A 719 -18.02 -41.39 37.87
CA VAL A 719 -18.48 -42.51 38.75
C VAL A 719 -20.02 -42.62 38.75
N LEU A 720 -20.72 -41.48 38.59
CA LEU A 720 -22.16 -41.42 38.46
C LEU A 720 -22.69 -41.72 37.04
N GLY A 721 -21.83 -42.17 36.10
CA GLY A 721 -22.21 -42.60 34.78
C GLY A 721 -22.19 -41.52 33.68
N ALA A 722 -21.59 -40.32 33.91
CA ALA A 722 -21.48 -39.32 32.90
C ALA A 722 -20.56 -39.77 31.73
N THR A 723 -21.05 -39.61 30.49
CA THR A 723 -20.31 -39.90 29.27
C THR A 723 -19.24 -38.84 29.01
N ILE A 724 -18.23 -39.18 28.16
CA ILE A 724 -17.20 -38.25 27.71
C ILE A 724 -17.86 -37.03 27.03
N THR A 725 -18.94 -37.25 26.27
CA THR A 725 -19.69 -36.18 25.58
C THR A 725 -20.30 -35.18 26.56
N ASN A 726 -20.86 -35.67 27.69
CA ASN A 726 -21.44 -34.79 28.71
C ASN A 726 -20.40 -33.88 29.37
N ILE A 727 -19.21 -34.44 29.64
CA ILE A 727 -18.09 -33.69 30.22
C ILE A 727 -17.51 -32.68 29.20
N TRP A 728 -17.39 -33.11 27.93
CA TRP A 728 -16.96 -32.25 26.84
C TRP A 728 -17.94 -31.08 26.65
N LEU A 729 -19.25 -31.32 26.61
CA LEU A 729 -20.26 -30.28 26.44
C LEU A 729 -20.24 -29.28 27.61
N MET A 730 -20.04 -29.77 28.85
CA MET A 730 -19.98 -28.91 30.03
C MET A 730 -18.81 -27.95 29.98
N ILE A 731 -17.64 -28.40 29.52
CA ILE A 731 -16.44 -27.55 29.42
C ILE A 731 -16.58 -26.59 28.22
N SER A 732 -17.03 -27.10 27.08
CA SER A 732 -17.11 -26.30 25.83
C SER A 732 -18.18 -25.21 25.86
N LYS A 733 -19.31 -25.46 26.52
CA LYS A 733 -20.45 -24.51 26.60
C LYS A 733 -20.07 -23.14 27.13
N GLU A 734 -19.17 -23.09 28.10
CA GLU A 734 -18.73 -21.81 28.70
C GLU A 734 -17.94 -20.96 27.67
N PHE A 735 -17.10 -21.56 26.87
CA PHE A 735 -16.32 -20.87 25.85
C PHE A 735 -17.17 -20.48 24.64
N VAL A 736 -18.09 -21.37 24.20
CA VAL A 736 -19.04 -21.07 23.12
C VAL A 736 -19.88 -19.83 23.45
N TYR A 737 -20.35 -19.70 24.69
CA TYR A 737 -21.12 -18.52 25.14
C TYR A 737 -20.28 -17.23 25.03
N LEU A 738 -19.01 -17.26 25.43
CA LEU A 738 -18.13 -16.08 25.33
C LEU A 738 -17.87 -15.67 23.89
N ILE A 739 -17.79 -16.62 22.96
CA ILE A 739 -17.60 -16.33 21.53
C ILE A 739 -18.88 -15.74 20.93
N VAL A 740 -20.05 -16.23 21.31
CA VAL A 740 -21.33 -15.62 20.85
C VAL A 740 -21.40 -14.17 21.29
N ILE A 741 -21.01 -13.85 22.54
CA ILE A 741 -20.94 -12.45 22.99
C ILE A 741 -19.92 -11.65 22.17
N ALA A 742 -18.72 -12.23 21.91
CA ALA A 742 -17.71 -11.57 21.10
C ALA A 742 -18.19 -11.30 19.68
N LEU A 743 -18.93 -12.24 19.06
CA LEU A 743 -19.57 -12.06 17.75
C LEU A 743 -20.59 -10.91 17.73
N LEU A 744 -21.42 -10.84 18.77
CA LEU A 744 -22.42 -9.77 18.92
C LEU A 744 -21.77 -8.38 19.01
N ILE A 745 -20.56 -8.29 19.57
CA ILE A 745 -19.79 -7.05 19.67
C ILE A 745 -18.99 -6.79 18.38
N ALA A 746 -18.32 -7.82 17.84
CA ALA A 746 -17.47 -7.69 16.67
C ALA A 746 -18.26 -7.32 15.40
N THR A 747 -19.47 -7.88 15.24
CA THR A 747 -20.29 -7.66 14.03
C THR A 747 -20.63 -6.18 13.81
N PRO A 748 -21.25 -5.44 14.73
CA PRO A 748 -21.55 -4.03 14.49
C PRO A 748 -20.29 -3.17 14.36
N LEU A 749 -19.23 -3.45 15.13
CA LEU A 749 -17.97 -2.72 15.07
C LEU A 749 -17.30 -2.85 13.70
N THR A 750 -17.22 -4.08 13.20
CA THR A 750 -16.62 -4.35 11.89
C THR A 750 -17.50 -3.89 10.74
N TYR A 751 -18.82 -4.04 10.85
CA TYR A 751 -19.75 -3.52 9.85
C TYR A 751 -19.56 -2.02 9.65
N TYR A 752 -19.55 -1.23 10.74
CA TYR A 752 -19.36 0.21 10.66
C TYR A 752 -17.99 0.59 10.07
N SER A 753 -16.91 -0.02 10.56
CA SER A 753 -15.56 0.28 10.09
C SER A 753 -15.34 -0.08 8.62
N LEU A 754 -15.83 -1.26 8.20
CA LEU A 754 -15.67 -1.75 6.83
C LEU A 754 -16.61 -1.05 5.85
N SER A 755 -17.81 -0.65 6.29
CA SER A 755 -18.73 0.17 5.48
C SER A 755 -18.08 1.51 5.14
N ASN A 756 -17.47 2.18 6.11
CA ASN A 756 -16.77 3.45 5.90
C ASN A 756 -15.51 3.27 5.01
N TRP A 757 -14.82 2.13 5.13
CA TRP A 757 -13.70 1.82 4.26
C TRP A 757 -14.13 1.55 2.82
N LEU A 758 -15.19 0.75 2.61
CA LEU A 758 -15.75 0.45 1.29
C LEU A 758 -16.33 1.68 0.61
N ALA A 759 -16.94 2.61 1.36
CA ALA A 759 -17.50 3.86 0.82
C ALA A 759 -16.47 4.75 0.11
N LYS A 760 -15.16 4.54 0.34
CA LYS A 760 -14.08 5.21 -0.41
C LYS A 760 -13.95 4.73 -1.86
N TYR A 761 -14.50 3.57 -2.17
CA TYR A 761 -14.49 2.99 -3.52
C TYR A 761 -15.85 3.22 -4.19
N GLN A 762 -15.86 3.81 -5.39
CA GLN A 762 -17.12 4.00 -6.14
C GLN A 762 -17.73 2.66 -6.57
N TYR A 763 -16.86 1.69 -6.89
CA TYR A 763 -17.26 0.31 -7.20
C TYR A 763 -16.74 -0.60 -6.11
N HIS A 764 -17.63 -1.09 -5.27
CA HIS A 764 -17.26 -1.95 -4.15
C HIS A 764 -18.24 -3.13 -3.95
N THR A 765 -17.74 -4.16 -3.30
CA THR A 765 -18.57 -5.30 -2.90
C THR A 765 -19.55 -4.92 -1.80
N THR A 766 -20.66 -5.65 -1.69
CA THR A 766 -21.62 -5.46 -0.61
C THR A 766 -21.24 -6.27 0.62
N LEU A 767 -21.48 -5.68 1.82
CA LEU A 767 -21.32 -6.37 3.08
C LEU A 767 -22.51 -7.32 3.32
N SER A 768 -22.42 -8.53 2.80
CA SER A 768 -23.46 -9.54 2.93
C SER A 768 -23.42 -10.21 4.31
N TRP A 769 -24.59 -10.52 4.88
CA TRP A 769 -24.75 -11.15 6.21
C TRP A 769 -23.99 -12.47 6.38
N TRP A 770 -23.85 -13.24 5.31
CA TRP A 770 -23.17 -14.54 5.34
C TRP A 770 -21.66 -14.44 5.68
N ILE A 771 -21.02 -13.28 5.43
CA ILE A 771 -19.61 -13.04 5.79
C ILE A 771 -19.45 -13.13 7.31
N PHE A 772 -20.36 -12.50 8.04
CA PHE A 772 -20.38 -12.51 9.50
C PHE A 772 -20.69 -13.90 10.03
N THR A 773 -21.61 -14.61 9.39
CA THR A 773 -21.99 -15.98 9.76
C THR A 773 -20.82 -16.95 9.57
N ILE A 774 -20.15 -16.94 8.40
CA ILE A 774 -18.99 -17.81 8.15
C ILE A 774 -17.85 -17.49 9.09
N SER A 775 -17.56 -16.21 9.34
CA SER A 775 -16.53 -15.81 10.28
C SER A 775 -16.83 -16.30 11.71
N GLY A 776 -18.09 -16.23 12.10
CA GLY A 776 -18.57 -16.75 13.38
C GLY A 776 -18.45 -18.27 13.47
N LEU A 777 -18.88 -18.99 12.46
CA LEU A 777 -18.76 -20.45 12.39
C LEU A 777 -17.30 -20.90 12.42
N LEU A 778 -16.41 -20.20 11.71
CA LEU A 778 -14.98 -20.49 11.72
C LEU A 778 -14.38 -20.27 13.11
N ALA A 779 -14.69 -19.16 13.76
CA ALA A 779 -14.24 -18.87 15.12
C ALA A 779 -14.77 -19.91 16.12
N LEU A 780 -16.03 -20.31 16.02
CA LEU A 780 -16.62 -21.35 16.84
C LEU A 780 -15.95 -22.71 16.60
N ALA A 781 -15.73 -23.10 15.34
CA ALA A 781 -15.07 -24.35 14.98
C ALA A 781 -13.65 -24.42 15.56
N LEU A 782 -12.85 -23.38 15.37
CA LEU A 782 -11.49 -23.29 15.92
C LEU A 782 -11.48 -23.40 17.45
N THR A 783 -12.43 -22.75 18.11
CA THR A 783 -12.55 -22.81 19.56
C THR A 783 -12.93 -24.19 20.05
N VAL A 784 -13.96 -24.79 19.43
CA VAL A 784 -14.41 -26.14 19.80
C VAL A 784 -13.27 -27.13 19.58
N LEU A 785 -12.55 -27.06 18.46
CA LEU A 785 -11.39 -27.93 18.21
C LEU A 785 -10.29 -27.75 19.28
N THR A 786 -9.96 -26.50 19.62
CA THR A 786 -8.93 -26.18 20.62
C THR A 786 -9.31 -26.69 22.01
N VAL A 787 -10.56 -26.50 22.42
CA VAL A 787 -11.06 -26.90 23.73
C VAL A 787 -11.28 -28.43 23.82
N SER A 788 -11.72 -29.03 22.71
CA SER A 788 -12.05 -30.46 22.65
C SER A 788 -10.88 -31.35 23.05
N TYR A 789 -9.68 -31.03 22.57
CA TYR A 789 -8.48 -31.81 22.95
C TYR A 789 -8.30 -31.89 24.47
N GLN A 790 -8.42 -30.76 25.17
CA GLN A 790 -8.24 -30.69 26.62
C GLN A 790 -9.43 -31.33 27.37
N ALA A 791 -10.66 -31.10 26.89
CA ALA A 791 -11.85 -31.66 27.49
C ALA A 791 -11.90 -33.18 27.38
N VAL A 792 -11.55 -33.74 26.21
CA VAL A 792 -11.47 -35.22 26.02
C VAL A 792 -10.34 -35.80 26.86
N LYS A 793 -9.15 -35.16 26.90
CA LYS A 793 -8.03 -35.61 27.75
C LYS A 793 -8.44 -35.64 29.22
N ALA A 794 -9.13 -34.64 29.72
CA ALA A 794 -9.63 -34.62 31.09
C ALA A 794 -10.72 -35.68 31.35
N ALA A 795 -11.62 -35.88 30.42
CA ALA A 795 -12.67 -36.89 30.48
C ALA A 795 -12.14 -38.33 30.39
N SER A 796 -10.98 -38.56 29.77
CA SER A 796 -10.34 -39.89 29.67
C SER A 796 -9.55 -40.29 30.92
N LEU A 797 -9.30 -39.38 31.88
CA LEU A 797 -8.58 -39.69 33.11
C LEU A 797 -9.30 -40.76 33.94
N ASN A 798 -8.53 -41.63 34.60
CA ASN A 798 -9.05 -42.66 35.52
C ASN A 798 -9.73 -42.02 36.74
N PRO A 799 -11.03 -42.28 37.03
CA PRO A 799 -11.76 -41.65 38.13
C PRO A 799 -11.11 -41.92 39.49
N VAL A 800 -10.52 -43.09 39.72
CA VAL A 800 -9.83 -43.47 40.99
C VAL A 800 -8.62 -42.56 41.25
N LYS A 801 -7.85 -42.24 40.18
CA LYS A 801 -6.71 -41.29 40.32
C LYS A 801 -7.19 -39.86 40.54
N SER A 802 -8.34 -39.49 39.95
CA SER A 802 -8.95 -38.16 40.08
C SER A 802 -9.51 -37.87 41.48
N LEU A 803 -9.93 -38.91 42.21
CA LEU A 803 -10.48 -38.81 43.59
C LEU A 803 -9.39 -38.88 44.64
N LYS A 804 -8.21 -39.50 44.33
CA LYS A 804 -7.05 -39.61 45.23
C LYS A 804 -6.07 -38.44 45.14
N SER A 805 -6.21 -37.50 44.21
CA SER A 805 -5.34 -36.33 44.11
C SER A 805 -5.71 -35.31 45.18
N ASP A 806 -4.86 -35.20 46.22
CA ASP A 806 -4.91 -34.14 47.24
C ASP A 806 -4.53 -32.77 46.68
#